data_2abdcd45e639d21f5a2a0feeb8561a1a
#
_entry.id   2abdcd45e639d21f5a2a0feeb8561a1a
#
_cell.length_a   1.000
_cell.length_b   1.000
_cell.length_c   1.000
_cell.angle_alpha   90.00
_cell.angle_beta   90.00
_cell.angle_gamma   90.00
#
_symmetry.space_group_name_H-M   'P 1'
#
loop_
_entity.id
_entity.type
_entity.pdbx_description
1 polymer ?
#
loop_
_entity_poly.entity_id
_entity_poly.type
_entity_poly.pdbx_seq_one_letter_code
_entity_poly.pdbx_strand_id
1 'polypeptide(L)'
;MPRLNFDVQVMREAALSLQSALHTLQSSSATNTLLPSNNETTSALERLHTLSQTHSNMTAAYELLKKAEAWSTLESDVTRLLANSEFDAAADRLAASTTSLQIFEGTSEYDNAKALMVSLQNQLEAGLSTAVVNAVNRMDFETCKRYYLIFGRIQRESEFKYYYNGIRRASLIKLWASYSEDTTTDLSFADFFSKFFSEFLALVHAERQNMLKVYPDAQDCLVEFILTTVEALSPSISQRLETQREPDGLTALISALGTVQEFVSSASKTLEAMILFSPSLSTVGGTTHANKPGSLLRKPSHSRRASKRFSISQREGTPKIPLKSGTGESLDIESIPPWELALLEPFLEHQSDYGQLELKYLHHLLLEKSQRRQTTDGAKRFHDTTTDAFSLAEDAIPRCLAFTHTYGVKDLVGAVDEFCQDVLEGCKTSCIPTASSVPASAAAASVPDEDLDYTAEDWSAFQLALRLLEGCRAAQDRLDTLESRIRTRITQAHRLSSLSIPRTQQHLLSHSPLNTPESQNLVAQWDAAKTNAPLLVQTRNAQLEFTQACQALVRDTILSPLKIRLSGYALLGEWTEMDHTQPGSLKLPKFSTSATSTIQSVAEGLLNLPRLFEVYADDNALAFSLSTLPFVGTELQEEEQGNAELVTSTWLSSLTLSLCAHLTDSILPEITALTPLGARQLASDLEYLSNVVRTLGVEPEVLEAWRVAVEVSDEEGIARVKEGKELDEVFVKVATLRGWVEA
;
A
#
# COMPACT_ATOMS: atom_id res chain seq x y z
N MET A 1 24.14 -21.62 76.83
CA MET A 1 25.04 -21.07 75.78
C MET A 1 26.56 -21.06 76.22
N PRO A 2 27.05 -20.58 77.42
CA PRO A 2 28.51 -20.53 77.66
C PRO A 2 29.19 -21.90 77.76
N ARG A 3 28.53 -22.93 78.37
CA ARG A 3 29.08 -24.28 78.50
C ARG A 3 29.24 -25.00 77.15
N LEU A 4 28.31 -24.89 76.25
CA LEU A 4 28.38 -25.54 74.94
C LEU A 4 29.50 -24.94 74.07
N ASN A 5 29.77 -23.65 74.16
CA ASN A 5 30.90 -23.01 73.49
C ASN A 5 32.25 -23.46 74.04
N PHE A 6 32.34 -23.67 75.35
CA PHE A 6 33.56 -24.17 75.99
C PHE A 6 33.84 -25.63 75.60
N ASP A 7 32.83 -26.50 75.63
CA ASP A 7 32.96 -27.89 75.23
C ASP A 7 33.29 -28.05 73.73
N VAL A 8 32.72 -27.20 72.85
CA VAL A 8 33.04 -27.13 71.39
C VAL A 8 34.51 -26.65 71.23
N GLN A 9 34.96 -25.67 71.99
CA GLN A 9 36.34 -25.18 71.89
C GLN A 9 37.34 -26.23 72.37
N VAL A 10 37.09 -26.95 73.49
CA VAL A 10 37.88 -28.06 73.96
C VAL A 10 37.93 -29.21 72.93
N MET A 11 36.80 -29.57 72.34
CA MET A 11 36.78 -30.58 71.28
C MET A 11 37.51 -30.13 69.98
N ARG A 12 37.47 -28.83 69.65
CA ARG A 12 38.20 -28.27 68.50
C ARG A 12 39.72 -28.31 68.75
N GLU A 13 40.20 -27.99 69.97
CA GLU A 13 41.61 -28.09 70.36
C GLU A 13 42.10 -29.55 70.40
N ALA A 14 41.26 -30.46 70.88
CA ALA A 14 41.55 -31.89 70.85
C ALA A 14 41.60 -32.44 69.41
N ALA A 15 40.73 -32.00 68.52
CA ALA A 15 40.75 -32.38 67.11
C ALA A 15 41.98 -31.82 66.39
N LEU A 16 42.36 -30.58 66.63
CA LEU A 16 43.57 -29.99 66.04
C LEU A 16 44.85 -30.64 66.55
N SER A 17 44.93 -31.07 67.87
CA SER A 17 46.03 -31.83 68.40
C SER A 17 46.12 -33.25 67.83
N LEU A 18 44.97 -33.88 67.56
CA LEU A 18 44.88 -35.16 66.88
C LEU A 18 45.28 -35.08 65.44
N GLN A 19 44.89 -34.03 64.76
CA GLN A 19 45.26 -33.75 63.35
C GLN A 19 46.76 -33.51 63.22
N SER A 20 47.39 -32.79 64.14
CA SER A 20 48.85 -32.62 64.19
C SER A 20 49.58 -33.92 64.52
N ALA A 21 49.03 -34.74 65.42
CA ALA A 21 49.57 -36.07 65.74
C ALA A 21 49.47 -37.06 64.57
N LEU A 22 48.36 -37.00 63.80
CA LEU A 22 48.18 -37.76 62.56
C LEU A 22 49.12 -37.31 61.43
N HIS A 23 49.40 -36.02 61.34
CA HIS A 23 50.35 -35.48 60.34
C HIS A 23 51.80 -35.90 60.73
N THR A 24 52.11 -35.97 62.00
CA THR A 24 53.40 -36.49 62.49
C THR A 24 53.50 -37.99 62.31
N LEU A 25 52.44 -38.76 62.53
CA LEU A 25 52.39 -40.20 62.25
C LEU A 25 52.45 -40.51 60.75
N GLN A 26 51.81 -39.72 59.91
CA GLN A 26 51.82 -39.84 58.45
C GLN A 26 53.23 -39.52 57.90
N SER A 27 53.87 -38.52 58.42
CA SER A 27 55.30 -38.22 58.12
C SER A 27 56.29 -39.23 58.63
N SER A 28 56.02 -39.89 59.79
CA SER A 28 56.84 -40.96 60.32
C SER A 28 56.56 -42.33 59.68
N SER A 29 55.37 -42.58 59.11
CA SER A 29 55.04 -43.81 58.37
C SER A 29 55.67 -43.90 57.01
N ALA A 30 56.12 -42.77 56.44
CA ALA A 30 56.82 -42.72 55.15
C ALA A 30 58.26 -43.26 55.23
N THR A 31 58.77 -43.58 56.40
CA THR A 31 60.19 -43.99 56.63
C THR A 31 60.41 -45.39 57.20
N ASN A 32 59.35 -46.16 57.50
CA ASN A 32 59.56 -47.52 57.99
C ASN A 32 58.62 -48.55 57.37
N THR A 33 59.19 -49.35 56.50
CA THR A 33 58.70 -50.65 56.07
C THR A 33 58.79 -51.67 57.18
N LEU A 34 57.75 -52.54 57.33
CA LEU A 34 57.64 -53.81 57.97
C LEU A 34 57.28 -53.84 59.49
N LEU A 35 56.03 -54.20 59.79
CA LEU A 35 55.59 -55.36 60.51
C LEU A 35 54.11 -55.34 60.92
N PRO A 36 53.44 -56.46 61.16
CA PRO A 36 51.99 -56.56 61.15
C PRO A 36 51.39 -56.52 62.56
N SER A 37 50.61 -55.48 62.85
CA SER A 37 49.57 -55.50 63.91
C SER A 37 48.42 -54.58 63.49
N ASN A 38 47.73 -55.01 62.49
CA ASN A 38 46.81 -54.12 61.76
C ASN A 38 45.42 -53.87 62.38
N ASN A 39 45.08 -54.55 63.50
CA ASN A 39 43.71 -54.46 64.02
C ASN A 39 43.47 -53.27 64.96
N GLU A 40 44.49 -52.82 65.69
CA GLU A 40 44.35 -51.67 66.61
C GLU A 40 44.48 -50.34 65.88
N THR A 41 45.37 -50.26 64.89
CA THR A 41 45.53 -49.05 64.08
C THR A 41 44.35 -48.78 63.13
N THR A 42 43.75 -49.83 62.54
CA THR A 42 42.55 -49.72 61.72
C THR A 42 41.35 -49.32 62.59
N SER A 43 41.19 -49.89 63.78
CA SER A 43 40.07 -49.49 64.67
C SER A 43 40.27 -48.07 65.23
N ALA A 44 41.49 -47.61 65.45
CA ALA A 44 41.76 -46.19 65.79
C ALA A 44 41.47 -45.22 64.64
N LEU A 45 41.80 -45.59 63.39
CA LEU A 45 41.47 -44.81 62.21
C LEU A 45 39.98 -44.77 61.93
N GLU A 46 39.25 -45.88 62.15
CA GLU A 46 37.80 -45.91 62.07
C GLU A 46 37.14 -45.03 63.13
N ARG A 47 37.65 -45.05 64.35
CA ARG A 47 37.19 -44.15 65.43
C ARG A 47 37.44 -42.69 65.09
N LEU A 48 38.65 -42.39 64.55
CA LEU A 48 38.99 -41.02 64.09
C LEU A 48 38.09 -40.55 62.90
N HIS A 49 37.80 -41.43 61.96
CA HIS A 49 36.91 -41.13 60.86
C HIS A 49 35.45 -40.87 61.35
N THR A 50 34.95 -41.73 62.27
CA THR A 50 33.63 -41.53 62.89
C THR A 50 33.57 -40.25 63.72
N LEU A 51 34.65 -39.93 64.50
CA LEU A 51 34.73 -38.64 65.21
C LEU A 51 34.86 -37.46 64.33
N SER A 52 35.60 -37.53 63.22
CA SER A 52 35.69 -36.50 62.22
C SER A 52 34.31 -36.25 61.51
N GLN A 53 33.63 -37.36 61.23
CA GLN A 53 32.31 -37.32 60.65
C GLN A 53 31.25 -36.70 61.58
N THR A 54 31.27 -37.13 62.86
CA THR A 54 30.39 -36.55 63.89
C THR A 54 30.70 -35.07 64.13
N HIS A 55 31.99 -34.67 64.16
CA HIS A 55 32.35 -33.27 64.24
C HIS A 55 31.86 -32.44 63.03
N SER A 56 32.04 -32.98 61.84
CA SER A 56 31.49 -32.33 60.60
C SER A 56 29.98 -32.20 60.66
N ASN A 57 29.29 -33.28 61.09
CA ASN A 57 27.83 -33.26 61.23
C ASN A 57 27.38 -32.29 62.34
N MET A 58 28.09 -32.23 63.50
CA MET A 58 27.74 -31.25 64.52
C MET A 58 28.04 -29.83 64.14
N THR A 59 29.08 -29.57 63.36
CA THR A 59 29.38 -28.26 62.82
C THR A 59 28.28 -27.82 61.79
N ALA A 60 27.88 -28.75 60.91
CA ALA A 60 26.80 -28.53 60.02
C ALA A 60 25.47 -28.27 60.77
N ALA A 61 25.12 -29.05 61.75
CA ALA A 61 23.95 -28.87 62.60
C ALA A 61 23.97 -27.54 63.37
N TYR A 62 25.13 -27.13 63.87
CA TYR A 62 25.28 -25.82 64.52
C TYR A 62 25.06 -24.68 63.58
N GLU A 63 25.62 -24.72 62.38
CA GLU A 63 25.40 -23.72 61.37
C GLU A 63 23.91 -23.67 60.93
N LEU A 64 23.23 -24.81 60.82
CA LEU A 64 21.81 -24.91 60.60
C LEU A 64 20.93 -24.26 61.66
N LEU A 65 21.26 -24.58 62.97
CA LEU A 65 20.56 -23.97 64.12
C LEU A 65 20.78 -22.46 64.19
N LYS A 66 22.01 -22.01 63.96
CA LYS A 66 22.32 -20.58 63.90
C LYS A 66 21.50 -19.83 62.77
N LYS A 67 21.37 -20.48 61.67
CA LYS A 67 20.52 -19.93 60.56
C LYS A 67 19.04 -19.95 60.91
N ALA A 68 18.54 -20.98 61.60
CA ALA A 68 17.17 -21.05 62.10
C ALA A 68 16.87 -20.01 63.19
N GLU A 69 17.83 -19.75 64.11
CA GLU A 69 17.73 -18.66 65.09
C GLU A 69 17.70 -17.30 64.39
N ALA A 70 18.58 -17.09 63.42
CA ALA A 70 18.59 -15.87 62.62
C ALA A 70 17.26 -15.67 61.86
N TRP A 71 16.60 -16.76 61.47
CA TRP A 71 15.28 -16.71 60.84
C TRP A 71 14.16 -16.32 61.82
N SER A 72 14.21 -16.83 63.07
CA SER A 72 13.18 -16.54 64.06
C SER A 72 13.16 -15.05 64.50
N THR A 73 14.29 -14.36 64.37
CA THR A 73 14.40 -12.91 64.68
C THR A 73 14.21 -12.02 63.47
N LEU A 74 14.07 -12.61 62.26
CA LEU A 74 14.05 -11.88 60.99
C LEU A 74 12.95 -10.83 60.94
N GLU A 75 11.71 -11.18 61.28
CA GLU A 75 10.57 -10.28 61.24
C GLU A 75 10.75 -9.05 62.14
N SER A 76 11.19 -9.29 63.40
CA SER A 76 11.41 -8.22 64.36
C SER A 76 12.58 -7.31 63.98
N ASP A 77 13.66 -7.89 63.44
CA ASP A 77 14.83 -7.15 63.00
C ASP A 77 14.50 -6.26 61.81
N VAL A 78 13.86 -6.84 60.78
CA VAL A 78 13.48 -6.09 59.57
C VAL A 78 12.48 -4.98 59.90
N THR A 79 11.45 -5.28 60.74
CA THR A 79 10.46 -4.27 61.15
C THR A 79 11.10 -3.11 61.92
N ARG A 80 12.06 -3.40 62.79
CA ARG A 80 12.82 -2.38 63.53
C ARG A 80 13.68 -1.53 62.61
N LEU A 81 14.37 -2.16 61.63
CA LEU A 81 15.22 -1.46 60.65
C LEU A 81 14.38 -0.57 59.73
N LEU A 82 13.22 -1.04 59.33
CA LEU A 82 12.25 -0.24 58.53
C LEU A 82 11.74 0.96 59.32
N ALA A 83 11.40 0.80 60.59
CA ALA A 83 10.96 1.90 61.47
C ALA A 83 12.04 3.00 61.61
N ASN A 84 13.32 2.59 61.59
CA ASN A 84 14.46 3.51 61.64
C ASN A 84 14.86 4.08 60.24
N SER A 85 14.17 3.69 59.17
CA SER A 85 14.54 4.05 57.80
C SER A 85 15.94 3.53 57.35
N GLU A 86 16.46 2.45 57.99
CA GLU A 86 17.73 1.82 57.68
C GLU A 86 17.55 0.77 56.56
N PHE A 87 17.18 1.22 55.33
CA PHE A 87 16.80 0.34 54.22
C PHE A 87 17.92 -0.56 53.74
N ASP A 88 19.19 -0.09 53.74
CA ASP A 88 20.34 -0.91 53.32
C ASP A 88 20.53 -2.12 54.27
N ALA A 89 20.47 -1.86 55.57
CA ALA A 89 20.62 -2.93 56.57
C ALA A 89 19.44 -3.93 56.51
N ALA A 90 18.22 -3.45 56.26
CA ALA A 90 17.07 -4.31 56.07
C ALA A 90 17.20 -5.20 54.81
N ALA A 91 17.68 -4.66 53.67
CA ALA A 91 17.92 -5.40 52.46
C ALA A 91 19.05 -6.47 52.62
N ASP A 92 20.15 -6.10 53.32
CA ASP A 92 21.22 -7.04 53.61
C ASP A 92 20.74 -8.20 54.50
N ARG A 93 19.88 -7.90 55.48
CA ARG A 93 19.26 -8.90 56.33
C ARG A 93 18.36 -9.85 55.58
N LEU A 94 17.54 -9.32 54.65
CA LEU A 94 16.66 -10.11 53.78
C LEU A 94 17.47 -10.93 52.78
N ALA A 95 18.51 -10.37 52.15
CA ALA A 95 19.38 -11.09 51.22
C ALA A 95 20.11 -12.27 51.90
N ALA A 96 20.61 -12.06 53.13
CA ALA A 96 21.20 -13.14 53.91
C ALA A 96 20.17 -14.23 54.26
N SER A 97 18.91 -13.85 54.47
CA SER A 97 17.84 -14.80 54.79
C SER A 97 17.35 -15.57 53.58
N THR A 98 17.45 -15.00 52.36
CA THR A 98 17.11 -15.70 51.11
C THR A 98 18.01 -16.93 50.90
N THR A 99 19.31 -16.82 51.18
CA THR A 99 20.23 -17.96 51.12
C THR A 99 19.92 -19.02 52.17
N SER A 100 19.36 -18.62 53.32
CA SER A 100 18.95 -19.51 54.41
C SER A 100 17.61 -20.20 54.14
N LEU A 101 16.75 -19.67 53.25
CA LEU A 101 15.48 -20.25 52.90
C LEU A 101 15.61 -21.64 52.24
N GLN A 102 16.70 -21.87 51.49
CA GLN A 102 16.99 -23.16 50.86
C GLN A 102 17.12 -24.31 51.88
N ILE A 103 17.43 -24.01 53.15
CA ILE A 103 17.54 -25.02 54.21
C ILE A 103 16.18 -25.59 54.59
N PHE A 104 15.12 -24.80 54.43
CA PHE A 104 13.76 -25.20 54.72
C PHE A 104 13.11 -25.95 53.54
N GLU A 105 13.79 -26.08 52.41
CA GLU A 105 13.33 -26.80 51.24
C GLU A 105 13.05 -28.27 51.60
N GLY A 106 11.80 -28.71 51.38
CA GLY A 106 11.33 -30.04 51.77
C GLY A 106 10.76 -30.14 53.19
N THR A 107 10.71 -29.07 53.99
CA THR A 107 10.02 -29.02 55.27
C THR A 107 8.62 -28.45 55.16
N SER A 108 7.71 -28.80 56.10
CA SER A 108 6.34 -28.23 56.14
C SER A 108 6.31 -26.73 56.43
N GLU A 109 7.42 -26.14 56.84
CA GLU A 109 7.53 -24.73 57.17
C GLU A 109 8.02 -23.89 56.01
N TYR A 110 8.43 -24.50 54.89
CA TYR A 110 8.97 -23.80 53.73
C TYR A 110 7.98 -22.76 53.14
N ASP A 111 6.74 -23.13 52.99
CA ASP A 111 5.71 -22.24 52.42
C ASP A 111 5.45 -21.03 53.33
N ASN A 112 5.39 -21.24 54.65
CA ASN A 112 5.23 -20.17 55.63
C ASN A 112 6.44 -19.22 55.64
N ALA A 113 7.65 -19.80 55.59
CA ALA A 113 8.88 -19.03 55.54
C ALA A 113 9.00 -18.20 54.25
N LYS A 114 8.61 -18.79 53.13
CA LYS A 114 8.54 -18.09 51.82
C LYS A 114 7.51 -16.95 51.83
N ALA A 115 6.34 -17.20 52.42
CA ALA A 115 5.28 -16.18 52.53
C ALA A 115 5.74 -15.01 53.42
N LEU A 116 6.40 -15.31 54.56
CA LEU A 116 6.99 -14.27 55.40
C LEU A 116 8.06 -13.46 54.68
N MET A 117 8.96 -14.10 53.94
CA MET A 117 9.99 -13.42 53.16
C MET A 117 9.36 -12.46 52.17
N VAL A 118 8.37 -12.91 51.37
CA VAL A 118 7.64 -12.07 50.38
C VAL A 118 6.94 -10.92 51.08
N SER A 119 6.32 -11.15 52.26
CA SER A 119 5.67 -10.10 53.04
C SER A 119 6.66 -9.01 53.48
N LEU A 120 7.85 -9.42 54.02
CA LEU A 120 8.88 -8.47 54.43
C LEU A 120 9.50 -7.72 53.24
N GLN A 121 9.69 -8.39 52.12
CA GLN A 121 10.11 -7.73 50.87
C GLN A 121 9.08 -6.67 50.41
N ASN A 122 7.78 -6.99 50.46
CA ASN A 122 6.72 -6.04 50.17
C ASN A 122 6.71 -4.84 51.13
N GLN A 123 6.95 -5.05 52.43
CA GLN A 123 7.04 -3.96 53.40
C GLN A 123 8.25 -3.05 53.13
N LEU A 124 9.40 -3.63 52.81
CA LEU A 124 10.58 -2.85 52.41
C LEU A 124 10.33 -2.04 51.13
N GLU A 125 9.74 -2.65 50.12
CA GLU A 125 9.35 -1.98 48.89
C GLU A 125 8.37 -0.83 49.14
N ALA A 126 7.33 -1.04 49.94
CA ALA A 126 6.37 -0.01 50.28
C ALA A 126 7.03 1.19 51.01
N GLY A 127 7.99 0.89 51.92
CA GLY A 127 8.77 1.92 52.60
C GLY A 127 9.70 2.71 51.69
N LEU A 128 10.28 2.00 50.68
CA LEU A 128 11.19 2.62 49.70
C LEU A 128 10.45 3.37 48.58
N SER A 129 9.23 2.98 48.23
CA SER A 129 8.49 3.54 47.07
C SER A 129 8.40 5.06 47.11
N THR A 130 8.04 5.64 48.26
CA THR A 130 7.97 7.10 48.42
C THR A 130 9.31 7.78 48.32
N ALA A 131 10.38 7.14 48.86
CA ALA A 131 11.73 7.65 48.80
C ALA A 131 12.30 7.61 47.37
N VAL A 132 12.04 6.54 46.62
CA VAL A 132 12.39 6.40 45.21
C VAL A 132 11.68 7.50 44.39
N VAL A 133 10.37 7.69 44.57
CA VAL A 133 9.60 8.76 43.89
C VAL A 133 10.24 10.13 44.15
N ASN A 134 10.60 10.42 45.37
CA ASN A 134 11.23 11.70 45.73
C ASN A 134 12.62 11.86 45.13
N ALA A 135 13.46 10.80 45.14
CA ALA A 135 14.80 10.85 44.56
C ALA A 135 14.75 11.04 43.03
N VAL A 136 13.86 10.34 42.33
CA VAL A 136 13.70 10.46 40.87
C VAL A 136 13.18 11.86 40.48
N ASN A 137 12.20 12.42 41.23
CA ASN A 137 11.70 13.75 41.00
C ASN A 137 12.74 14.85 41.23
N ARG A 138 13.68 14.63 42.21
CA ARG A 138 14.78 15.57 42.48
C ARG A 138 15.99 15.39 41.57
N MET A 139 15.96 14.41 40.65
CA MET A 139 17.09 14.06 39.78
C MET A 139 18.37 13.65 40.59
N ASP A 140 18.21 13.07 41.78
CA ASP A 140 19.30 12.60 42.57
C ASP A 140 19.67 11.17 42.17
N PHE A 141 20.56 11.07 41.17
CA PHE A 141 20.95 9.80 40.55
C PHE A 141 21.85 8.91 41.47
N GLU A 142 22.59 9.52 42.38
CA GLU A 142 23.40 8.76 43.35
C GLU A 142 22.49 8.01 44.35
N THR A 143 21.47 8.70 44.85
CA THR A 143 20.46 8.08 45.70
C THR A 143 19.61 7.05 44.90
N CYS A 144 19.27 7.31 43.65
CA CYS A 144 18.60 6.34 42.77
C CYS A 144 19.45 5.06 42.59
N LYS A 145 20.74 5.20 42.32
CA LYS A 145 21.67 4.06 42.21
C LYS A 145 21.73 3.23 43.49
N ARG A 146 21.77 3.90 44.64
CA ARG A 146 21.73 3.23 45.94
C ARG A 146 20.45 2.41 46.10
N TYR A 147 19.28 3.00 45.77
CA TYR A 147 18.01 2.29 45.83
C TYR A 147 17.94 1.14 44.83
N TYR A 148 18.44 1.31 43.61
CA TYR A 148 18.56 0.20 42.64
C TYR A 148 19.34 -0.98 43.21
N LEU A 149 20.48 -0.74 43.87
CA LEU A 149 21.26 -1.78 44.51
C LEU A 149 20.51 -2.45 45.68
N ILE A 150 19.69 -1.70 46.43
CA ILE A 150 18.83 -2.26 47.49
C ILE A 150 17.80 -3.20 46.90
N PHE A 151 17.11 -2.76 45.80
CA PHE A 151 16.14 -3.61 45.07
C PHE A 151 16.79 -4.84 44.45
N GLY A 152 18.04 -4.72 43.96
CA GLY A 152 18.83 -5.86 43.45
C GLY A 152 19.14 -6.91 44.53
N ARG A 153 19.47 -6.48 45.76
CA ARG A 153 19.71 -7.40 46.88
C ARG A 153 18.49 -8.23 47.25
N ILE A 154 17.30 -7.67 47.08
CA ILE A 154 16.02 -8.37 47.35
C ILE A 154 15.43 -9.04 46.09
N GLN A 155 16.18 -9.08 44.99
CA GLN A 155 15.77 -9.68 43.71
C GLN A 155 14.48 -9.05 43.10
N ARG A 156 14.32 -7.73 43.25
CA ARG A 156 13.17 -6.94 42.72
C ARG A 156 13.61 -5.76 41.87
N GLU A 157 14.59 -5.95 41.04
CA GLU A 157 15.11 -4.89 40.16
C GLU A 157 14.05 -4.38 39.20
N SER A 158 13.14 -5.26 38.72
CA SER A 158 12.00 -4.93 37.84
C SER A 158 11.07 -3.89 38.47
N GLU A 159 10.80 -3.99 39.78
CA GLU A 159 9.94 -3.05 40.49
C GLU A 159 10.55 -1.64 40.57
N PHE A 160 11.88 -1.59 40.85
CA PHE A 160 12.57 -0.29 40.81
C PHE A 160 12.50 0.35 39.42
N LYS A 161 12.72 -0.40 38.34
CA LYS A 161 12.59 0.07 36.96
C LYS A 161 11.18 0.55 36.66
N TYR A 162 10.18 -0.19 37.14
CA TYR A 162 8.76 0.20 36.98
C TYR A 162 8.46 1.57 37.62
N TYR A 163 8.89 1.80 38.87
CA TYR A 163 8.73 3.10 39.57
C TYR A 163 9.50 4.20 38.83
N TYR A 164 10.76 3.97 38.48
CA TYR A 164 11.59 4.94 37.78
C TYR A 164 10.98 5.33 36.43
N ASN A 165 10.65 4.35 35.60
CA ASN A 165 10.06 4.56 34.28
C ASN A 165 8.70 5.25 34.39
N GLY A 166 7.86 4.85 35.34
CA GLY A 166 6.54 5.45 35.57
C GLY A 166 6.61 6.95 35.88
N ILE A 167 7.55 7.37 36.69
CA ILE A 167 7.73 8.78 37.07
C ILE A 167 8.29 9.58 35.90
N ARG A 168 9.33 9.05 35.22
CA ARG A 168 10.00 9.75 34.13
C ARG A 168 9.12 9.94 32.91
N ARG A 169 8.26 8.98 32.57
CA ARG A 169 7.31 9.08 31.45
C ARG A 169 6.02 9.85 31.77
N ALA A 170 5.76 10.20 33.04
CA ALA A 170 4.50 10.79 33.46
C ALA A 170 4.11 12.07 32.70
N SER A 171 5.10 12.91 32.34
CA SER A 171 4.86 14.12 31.54
C SER A 171 4.42 13.81 30.11
N LEU A 172 5.02 12.77 29.47
CA LEU A 172 4.66 12.31 28.13
C LEU A 172 3.25 11.70 28.10
N ILE A 173 2.94 10.85 29.10
CA ILE A 173 1.59 10.27 29.22
C ILE A 173 0.52 11.36 29.36
N LYS A 174 0.79 12.41 30.16
CA LYS A 174 -0.11 13.56 30.28
C LYS A 174 -0.23 14.33 28.98
N LEU A 175 0.87 14.57 28.27
CA LEU A 175 0.85 15.22 26.96
C LEU A 175 0.03 14.40 25.96
N TRP A 176 0.25 13.08 25.94
CA TRP A 176 -0.51 12.18 25.07
C TRP A 176 -2.01 12.20 25.38
N ALA A 177 -2.39 12.13 26.66
CA ALA A 177 -3.78 12.15 27.10
C ALA A 177 -4.47 13.52 26.89
N SER A 178 -3.71 14.61 26.76
CA SER A 178 -4.27 15.95 26.59
C SER A 178 -4.86 16.22 25.20
N TYR A 179 -4.54 15.41 24.21
CA TYR A 179 -5.13 15.55 22.88
C TYR A 179 -6.52 14.93 22.84
N SER A 180 -7.51 15.74 22.47
CA SER A 180 -8.90 15.34 22.21
C SER A 180 -9.32 15.97 20.88
N GLU A 181 -9.94 15.22 20.02
CA GLU A 181 -10.47 15.69 18.72
C GLU A 181 -11.64 16.67 18.91
N ASP A 182 -12.37 16.58 20.04
CA ASP A 182 -13.52 17.41 20.35
C ASP A 182 -13.16 18.81 20.90
N THR A 183 -11.91 19.04 21.27
CA THR A 183 -11.52 20.36 21.77
C THR A 183 -11.05 21.23 20.61
N THR A 184 -11.58 22.45 20.56
CA THR A 184 -11.27 23.55 19.63
C THR A 184 -9.80 24.04 19.72
N THR A 185 -8.86 23.12 19.86
CA THR A 185 -7.44 23.43 19.76
C THR A 185 -7.05 23.38 18.28
N ASP A 186 -6.54 24.50 17.77
CA ASP A 186 -6.08 24.69 16.39
C ASP A 186 -4.91 23.79 15.95
N LEU A 187 -4.61 22.72 16.69
CA LEU A 187 -3.50 21.81 16.42
C LEU A 187 -3.97 20.61 15.59
N SER A 188 -3.47 20.52 14.37
CA SER A 188 -3.62 19.33 13.53
C SER A 188 -3.09 18.07 14.25
N PHE A 189 -3.67 16.90 13.94
CA PHE A 189 -3.15 15.61 14.44
C PHE A 189 -1.67 15.44 14.13
N ALA A 190 -1.24 15.77 12.91
CA ALA A 190 0.16 15.67 12.50
C ALA A 190 1.09 16.55 13.34
N ASP A 191 0.67 17.79 13.67
CA ASP A 191 1.45 18.71 14.50
C ASP A 191 1.54 18.24 15.94
N PHE A 192 0.42 17.74 16.50
CA PHE A 192 0.41 17.15 17.83
C PHE A 192 1.33 15.93 17.89
N PHE A 193 1.24 15.04 16.91
CA PHE A 193 2.02 13.82 16.84
C PHE A 193 3.52 14.12 16.73
N SER A 194 3.89 15.07 15.89
CA SER A 194 5.27 15.57 15.75
C SER A 194 5.79 16.18 17.07
N LYS A 195 4.99 16.99 17.74
CA LYS A 195 5.33 17.55 19.05
C LYS A 195 5.55 16.48 20.10
N PHE A 196 4.66 15.49 20.16
CA PHE A 196 4.78 14.39 21.12
C PHE A 196 6.09 13.61 20.92
N PHE A 197 6.41 13.21 19.68
CA PHE A 197 7.63 12.44 19.41
C PHE A 197 8.90 13.28 19.57
N SER A 198 8.86 14.58 19.35
CA SER A 198 9.98 15.48 19.63
C SER A 198 10.27 15.57 21.13
N GLU A 199 9.24 15.68 21.97
CA GLU A 199 9.37 15.66 23.43
C GLU A 199 9.83 14.28 23.94
N PHE A 200 9.31 13.21 23.32
CA PHE A 200 9.76 11.85 23.65
C PHE A 200 11.25 11.65 23.32
N LEU A 201 11.69 12.10 22.15
CA LEU A 201 13.11 12.03 21.77
C LEU A 201 14.00 12.86 22.72
N ALA A 202 13.54 14.05 23.09
CA ALA A 202 14.26 14.88 24.09
C ALA A 202 14.39 14.15 25.43
N LEU A 203 13.33 13.45 25.86
CA LEU A 203 13.38 12.63 27.07
C LEU A 203 14.33 11.44 26.92
N VAL A 204 14.32 10.73 25.78
CA VAL A 204 15.26 9.62 25.49
C VAL A 204 16.73 10.11 25.57
N HIS A 205 17.01 11.29 24.99
CA HIS A 205 18.35 11.89 25.07
C HIS A 205 18.76 12.25 26.52
N ALA A 206 17.82 12.76 27.31
CA ALA A 206 18.07 13.05 28.73
C ALA A 206 18.32 11.76 29.53
N GLU A 207 17.47 10.74 29.33
CA GLU A 207 17.58 9.46 30.04
C GLU A 207 18.81 8.66 29.65
N ARG A 208 19.31 8.79 28.42
CA ARG A 208 20.62 8.23 28.04
C ARG A 208 21.72 8.60 29.02
N GLN A 209 21.79 9.87 29.43
CA GLN A 209 22.83 10.34 30.37
C GLN A 209 22.53 9.95 31.81
N ASN A 210 21.25 9.92 32.17
CA ASN A 210 20.78 9.62 33.52
C ASN A 210 20.95 8.11 33.86
N MET A 211 20.52 7.25 32.92
CA MET A 211 20.57 5.80 33.11
C MET A 211 22.02 5.26 33.23
N LEU A 212 22.98 5.86 32.51
CA LEU A 212 24.40 5.53 32.65
C LEU A 212 24.93 5.74 34.09
N LYS A 213 24.31 6.60 34.90
CA LYS A 213 24.70 6.84 36.29
C LYS A 213 24.03 5.87 37.25
N VAL A 214 22.83 5.38 36.92
CA VAL A 214 21.99 4.57 37.80
C VAL A 214 22.18 3.06 37.56
N TYR A 215 22.16 2.64 36.27
CA TYR A 215 22.13 1.24 35.87
C TYR A 215 23.49 0.74 35.35
N PRO A 216 23.87 -0.50 35.62
CA PRO A 216 25.02 -1.14 34.98
C PRO A 216 24.73 -1.41 33.48
N ASP A 217 23.52 -1.90 33.17
CA ASP A 217 23.05 -2.22 31.81
C ASP A 217 22.13 -1.12 31.27
N ALA A 218 22.67 0.10 31.20
CA ALA A 218 21.89 1.30 30.89
C ALA A 218 21.23 1.25 29.48
N GLN A 219 21.83 0.53 28.53
CA GLN A 219 21.27 0.40 27.16
C GLN A 219 19.99 -0.43 27.19
N ASP A 220 20.02 -1.61 27.85
CA ASP A 220 18.84 -2.47 27.93
C ASP A 220 17.71 -1.78 28.72
N CYS A 221 18.09 -1.05 29.77
CA CYS A 221 17.14 -0.24 30.54
C CYS A 221 16.51 0.88 29.70
N LEU A 222 17.24 1.52 28.78
CA LEU A 222 16.71 2.55 27.90
C LEU A 222 15.79 1.95 26.82
N VAL A 223 16.13 0.78 26.28
CA VAL A 223 15.26 0.02 25.36
C VAL A 223 13.94 -0.35 26.06
N GLU A 224 14.03 -0.90 27.29
CA GLU A 224 12.88 -1.23 28.13
C GLU A 224 12.03 0.00 28.45
N PHE A 225 12.67 1.16 28.72
CA PHE A 225 11.98 2.43 28.94
C PHE A 225 11.18 2.90 27.73
N ILE A 226 11.76 2.83 26.51
CA ILE A 226 11.06 3.20 25.29
C ILE A 226 9.86 2.28 25.08
N LEU A 227 10.07 0.95 25.14
CA LEU A 227 9.01 -0.05 24.94
C LEU A 227 7.86 0.14 25.92
N THR A 228 8.15 0.16 27.23
CA THR A 228 7.14 0.32 28.27
C THR A 228 6.44 1.68 28.24
N THR A 229 7.08 2.71 27.69
CA THR A 229 6.45 4.02 27.48
C THR A 229 5.42 3.95 26.36
N VAL A 230 5.74 3.30 25.24
CA VAL A 230 4.81 3.11 24.11
C VAL A 230 3.60 2.26 24.55
N GLU A 231 3.84 1.17 25.28
CA GLU A 231 2.77 0.29 25.79
C GLU A 231 1.84 0.99 26.80
N ALA A 232 2.34 2.00 27.51
CA ALA A 232 1.57 2.74 28.50
C ALA A 232 0.70 3.88 27.91
N LEU A 233 0.78 4.13 26.61
CA LEU A 233 -0.03 5.14 25.95
C LEU A 233 -1.52 4.74 25.92
N SER A 234 -2.38 5.60 26.41
CA SER A 234 -3.84 5.44 26.37
C SER A 234 -4.52 6.73 25.89
N PRO A 235 -5.32 6.68 24.78
CA PRO A 235 -5.52 5.54 23.87
C PRO A 235 -4.21 5.10 23.19
N SER A 236 -4.16 3.86 22.68
CA SER A 236 -2.97 3.33 21.98
C SER A 236 -2.70 4.09 20.68
N ILE A 237 -1.49 3.95 20.13
CA ILE A 237 -1.15 4.54 18.83
C ILE A 237 -2.11 4.02 17.75
N SER A 238 -2.38 2.70 17.71
CA SER A 238 -3.34 2.11 16.75
C SER A 238 -4.72 2.75 16.85
N GLN A 239 -5.25 2.91 18.08
CA GLN A 239 -6.56 3.53 18.28
C GLN A 239 -6.64 4.98 17.80
N ARG A 240 -5.54 5.73 17.94
CA ARG A 240 -5.50 7.12 17.43
C ARG A 240 -5.33 7.19 15.91
N LEU A 241 -4.61 6.26 15.30
CA LEU A 241 -4.48 6.19 13.85
C LEU A 241 -5.80 5.78 13.19
N GLU A 242 -6.61 4.94 13.87
CA GLU A 242 -7.94 4.53 13.39
C GLU A 242 -8.87 5.73 13.17
N THR A 243 -8.82 6.76 14.02
CA THR A 243 -9.62 7.97 13.86
C THR A 243 -9.26 8.77 12.61
N GLN A 244 -8.07 8.54 12.03
CA GLN A 244 -7.59 9.21 10.83
C GLN A 244 -7.94 8.45 9.52
N ARG A 245 -8.91 7.53 9.55
CA ARG A 245 -9.39 6.82 8.34
C ARG A 245 -10.35 7.65 7.47
N GLU A 246 -10.66 8.87 7.88
CA GLU A 246 -11.44 9.81 7.05
C GLU A 246 -10.70 10.20 5.77
N PRO A 247 -11.40 10.68 4.73
CA PRO A 247 -10.78 10.99 3.44
C PRO A 247 -9.56 11.90 3.53
N ASP A 248 -9.58 12.89 4.46
CA ASP A 248 -8.46 13.83 4.66
C ASP A 248 -7.31 13.26 5.50
N GLY A 249 -7.52 12.13 6.16
CA GLY A 249 -6.57 11.56 7.11
C GLY A 249 -5.31 10.98 6.50
N LEU A 250 -5.30 10.65 5.19
CA LEU A 250 -4.15 10.02 4.54
C LEU A 250 -2.86 10.83 4.67
N THR A 251 -2.93 12.14 4.48
CA THR A 251 -1.77 13.03 4.64
C THR A 251 -1.29 13.10 6.08
N ALA A 252 -2.20 13.04 7.04
CA ALA A 252 -1.87 12.98 8.47
C ALA A 252 -1.20 11.65 8.83
N LEU A 253 -1.67 10.51 8.28
CA LEU A 253 -1.05 9.20 8.46
C LEU A 253 0.37 9.14 7.87
N ILE A 254 0.58 9.70 6.68
CA ILE A 254 1.91 9.79 6.04
C ILE A 254 2.86 10.63 6.90
N SER A 255 2.40 11.80 7.38
CA SER A 255 3.19 12.69 8.24
C SER A 255 3.53 12.02 9.57
N ALA A 256 2.56 11.32 10.19
CA ALA A 256 2.75 10.57 11.42
C ALA A 256 3.79 9.46 11.26
N LEU A 257 3.70 8.68 10.16
CA LEU A 257 4.69 7.64 9.86
C LEU A 257 6.09 8.23 9.69
N GLY A 258 6.23 9.35 8.94
CA GLY A 258 7.50 10.05 8.78
C GLY A 258 8.10 10.49 10.12
N THR A 259 7.26 11.01 11.03
CA THR A 259 7.67 11.40 12.39
C THR A 259 8.19 10.21 13.19
N VAL A 260 7.49 9.06 13.13
CA VAL A 260 7.93 7.83 13.82
C VAL A 260 9.24 7.31 13.24
N GLN A 261 9.40 7.32 11.91
CA GLN A 261 10.65 6.90 11.26
C GLN A 261 11.84 7.77 11.69
N GLU A 262 11.65 9.08 11.79
CA GLU A 262 12.68 10.02 12.27
C GLU A 262 13.01 9.74 13.73
N PHE A 263 12.00 9.53 14.58
CA PHE A 263 12.19 9.13 15.99
C PHE A 263 12.98 7.82 16.08
N VAL A 264 12.57 6.76 15.37
CA VAL A 264 13.26 5.46 15.36
C VAL A 264 14.71 5.62 14.94
N SER A 265 14.98 6.34 13.86
CA SER A 265 16.35 6.60 13.38
C SER A 265 17.20 7.34 14.42
N SER A 266 16.63 8.34 15.08
CA SER A 266 17.35 9.14 16.08
C SER A 266 17.56 8.40 17.41
N ALA A 267 16.55 7.62 17.84
CA ALA A 267 16.64 6.77 19.01
C ALA A 267 17.65 5.64 18.82
N SER A 268 17.67 4.98 17.64
CA SER A 268 18.66 3.94 17.32
C SER A 268 20.09 4.49 17.34
N LYS A 269 20.34 5.66 16.75
CA LYS A 269 21.65 6.34 16.85
C LYS A 269 22.05 6.66 18.29
N THR A 270 21.05 7.01 19.13
CA THR A 270 21.28 7.30 20.54
C THR A 270 21.68 6.03 21.31
N LEU A 271 21.02 4.89 21.01
CA LEU A 271 21.34 3.59 21.59
C LEU A 271 22.70 3.07 21.12
N GLU A 272 23.01 3.17 19.82
CA GLU A 272 24.33 2.80 19.28
C GLU A 272 25.47 3.60 19.91
N ALA A 273 25.25 4.89 20.14
CA ALA A 273 26.24 5.73 20.80
C ALA A 273 26.49 5.32 22.26
N MET A 274 25.57 4.61 22.94
CA MET A 274 25.80 4.05 24.28
C MET A 274 26.75 2.85 24.25
N ILE A 275 26.71 2.03 23.21
CA ILE A 275 27.59 0.87 23.04
C ILE A 275 29.05 1.33 22.97
N LEU A 276 29.31 2.44 22.28
CA LEU A 276 30.68 2.97 22.14
C LEU A 276 31.28 3.53 23.45
N PHE A 277 30.45 3.89 24.44
CA PHE A 277 30.85 4.45 25.70
C PHE A 277 30.76 3.44 26.85
N SER A 278 30.26 2.22 26.63
CA SER A 278 30.28 1.15 27.64
C SER A 278 31.72 0.65 27.78
N PRO A 279 32.34 0.69 28.97
CA PRO A 279 33.66 0.12 29.15
C PRO A 279 33.52 -1.40 28.99
N SER A 280 33.89 -1.89 27.79
CA SER A 280 33.97 -3.33 27.54
C SER A 280 34.83 -3.97 28.65
N LEU A 281 34.22 -4.83 29.47
CA LEU A 281 34.93 -5.80 30.29
C LEU A 281 35.73 -6.67 29.32
N SER A 282 36.98 -6.26 29.09
CA SER A 282 37.98 -7.08 28.46
C SER A 282 38.17 -8.30 29.36
N THR A 283 37.65 -9.43 28.93
CA THR A 283 37.96 -10.76 29.45
C THR A 283 39.48 -10.91 29.50
N VAL A 284 39.99 -10.85 30.71
CA VAL A 284 41.38 -11.24 31.04
C VAL A 284 41.49 -12.74 30.81
N GLY A 285 41.98 -13.09 29.61
CA GLY A 285 42.55 -14.42 29.35
C GLY A 285 44.06 -14.28 29.32
N GLY A 286 44.71 -14.61 30.45
CA GLY A 286 46.14 -14.48 30.59
C GLY A 286 46.94 -15.45 29.75
N THR A 287 48.04 -14.98 29.20
CA THR A 287 49.29 -15.73 29.11
C THR A 287 50.46 -14.74 29.14
N THR A 288 51.26 -14.91 30.16
CA THR A 288 52.54 -14.31 30.42
C THR A 288 53.55 -14.55 29.31
N HIS A 289 54.22 -13.49 28.83
CA HIS A 289 55.67 -13.52 28.57
C HIS A 289 56.25 -12.11 28.66
N ALA A 290 57.22 -12.02 29.54
CA ALA A 290 58.07 -10.87 29.82
C ALA A 290 59.02 -10.57 28.65
N ASN A 291 59.22 -9.30 28.32
CA ASN A 291 60.54 -8.67 28.32
C ASN A 291 60.47 -7.16 28.06
N LYS A 292 61.26 -6.44 28.81
CA LYS A 292 61.50 -4.99 28.88
C LYS A 292 62.50 -4.53 27.78
N PRO A 293 62.96 -3.26 27.81
CA PRO A 293 62.28 -2.00 27.43
C PRO A 293 63.10 -1.19 26.39
N GLY A 294 62.54 -0.15 25.84
CA GLY A 294 63.34 0.80 25.02
C GLY A 294 62.56 2.05 24.65
N SER A 295 62.96 3.10 25.28
CA SER A 295 62.54 4.50 25.15
C SER A 295 62.59 5.05 23.74
N LEU A 296 61.75 6.04 23.39
CA LEU A 296 62.07 7.41 23.10
C LEU A 296 60.93 8.12 22.31
N LEU A 297 60.46 9.18 22.90
CA LEU A 297 59.87 10.42 22.37
C LEU A 297 59.97 10.67 20.86
N ARG A 298 58.82 11.07 20.24
CA ARG A 298 58.73 12.33 19.50
C ARG A 298 57.27 12.69 19.14
N LYS A 299 56.97 13.94 19.36
CA LYS A 299 55.75 14.70 19.03
C LYS A 299 55.79 15.21 17.57
N PRO A 300 54.81 16.02 17.12
CA PRO A 300 53.98 15.73 15.96
C PRO A 300 54.30 16.68 14.76
N SER A 301 53.78 16.41 13.60
CA SER A 301 53.68 17.44 12.58
C SER A 301 52.54 17.16 11.57
N HIS A 302 51.87 18.22 11.32
CA HIS A 302 50.83 18.60 10.37
C HIS A 302 50.93 18.06 8.94
N SER A 303 49.72 18.00 8.34
CA SER A 303 49.46 18.52 7.00
C SER A 303 49.50 17.54 5.82
N ARG A 304 48.43 17.35 5.17
CA ARG A 304 48.02 17.89 3.86
C ARG A 304 47.05 16.97 3.11
N ARG A 305 46.01 17.62 2.63
CA ARG A 305 45.10 17.16 1.55
C ARG A 305 45.91 16.70 0.33
N ALA A 306 45.47 15.63 -0.29
CA ALA A 306 45.69 15.37 -1.70
C ALA A 306 44.49 14.68 -2.31
N SER A 307 43.75 15.43 -3.10
CA SER A 307 42.82 14.97 -4.11
C SER A 307 43.57 14.10 -5.13
N LYS A 308 43.02 12.95 -5.47
CA LYS A 308 43.45 12.22 -6.69
C LYS A 308 42.27 12.05 -7.64
N ARG A 309 42.51 12.60 -8.81
CA ARG A 309 41.73 12.54 -10.04
C ARG A 309 41.67 11.11 -10.59
N PHE A 310 40.57 10.86 -11.26
CA PHE A 310 40.32 9.79 -12.19
C PHE A 310 41.42 9.55 -13.21
N SER A 311 41.71 8.31 -13.52
CA SER A 311 42.15 7.89 -14.84
C SER A 311 41.57 6.52 -15.19
N ILE A 312 40.91 6.50 -16.34
CA ILE A 312 40.36 5.37 -17.07
C ILE A 312 41.52 4.60 -17.69
N SER A 313 41.57 3.30 -17.54
CA SER A 313 42.15 2.41 -18.52
C SER A 313 41.44 1.08 -18.58
N GLN A 314 40.92 0.80 -19.77
CA GLN A 314 40.41 -0.48 -20.20
C GLN A 314 41.48 -1.58 -20.09
N ARG A 315 41.09 -2.75 -19.60
CA ARG A 315 41.66 -4.00 -20.12
C ARG A 315 40.66 -5.16 -19.92
N GLU A 316 40.42 -5.84 -21.03
CA GLU A 316 39.68 -7.07 -21.15
C GLU A 316 40.30 -8.24 -20.35
N GLY A 317 39.44 -9.14 -19.91
CA GLY A 317 39.88 -10.42 -19.35
C GLY A 317 38.83 -11.08 -18.51
N THR A 318 37.96 -11.88 -19.11
CA THR A 318 37.03 -12.79 -18.41
C THR A 318 37.79 -13.87 -17.64
N PRO A 319 37.32 -14.26 -16.44
CA PRO A 319 36.98 -15.65 -16.24
C PRO A 319 35.59 -15.87 -15.64
N LYS A 320 34.92 -16.85 -16.17
CA LYS A 320 33.67 -17.44 -15.70
C LYS A 320 33.83 -17.97 -14.29
N ILE A 321 32.97 -17.49 -13.36
CA ILE A 321 32.74 -18.10 -12.05
C ILE A 321 31.28 -18.58 -12.01
N PRO A 322 31.00 -19.79 -11.50
CA PRO A 322 29.70 -20.44 -11.63
C PRO A 322 28.68 -19.77 -10.72
N LEU A 323 27.49 -19.54 -11.27
CA LEU A 323 26.29 -19.12 -10.59
C LEU A 323 25.92 -20.15 -9.52
N LYS A 324 26.22 -19.90 -8.26
CA LYS A 324 25.49 -20.51 -7.16
C LYS A 324 24.19 -19.73 -6.98
N SER A 325 23.07 -20.40 -7.20
CA SER A 325 21.75 -19.97 -6.78
C SER A 325 21.81 -19.60 -5.30
N GLY A 326 21.76 -18.32 -5.01
CA GLY A 326 21.65 -17.82 -3.65
C GLY A 326 20.25 -18.13 -3.13
N THR A 327 20.19 -19.08 -2.22
CA THR A 327 19.14 -19.19 -1.22
C THR A 327 18.96 -17.84 -0.55
N GLY A 328 17.71 -17.34 -0.53
CA GLY A 328 17.36 -16.14 0.18
C GLY A 328 17.85 -16.22 1.62
N GLU A 329 18.65 -15.26 2.03
CA GLU A 329 18.93 -15.01 3.44
C GLU A 329 17.59 -14.71 4.11
N SER A 330 17.06 -15.70 4.84
CA SER A 330 16.07 -15.43 5.87
C SER A 330 16.78 -14.54 6.91
N LEU A 331 16.46 -13.24 6.90
CA LEU A 331 16.86 -12.33 7.95
C LEU A 331 16.30 -12.90 9.25
N ASP A 332 17.19 -13.32 10.15
CA ASP A 332 16.85 -13.87 11.44
C ASP A 332 15.95 -12.86 12.18
N ILE A 333 14.72 -13.26 12.47
CA ILE A 333 13.70 -12.49 13.21
C ILE A 333 14.22 -12.04 14.57
N GLU A 334 15.22 -12.74 15.12
CA GLU A 334 15.85 -12.45 16.42
C GLU A 334 16.66 -11.13 16.46
N SER A 335 16.86 -10.45 15.33
CA SER A 335 17.69 -9.24 15.27
C SER A 335 16.91 -7.91 15.32
N ILE A 336 15.58 -7.93 15.27
CA ILE A 336 14.77 -6.71 15.24
C ILE A 336 14.37 -6.27 16.65
N PRO A 337 14.66 -5.01 17.06
CA PRO A 337 14.31 -4.53 18.38
C PRO A 337 12.80 -4.46 18.60
N PRO A 338 12.26 -5.02 19.71
CA PRO A 338 10.82 -5.03 19.98
C PRO A 338 10.17 -3.63 20.03
N TRP A 339 10.93 -2.62 20.49
CA TRP A 339 10.42 -1.25 20.56
C TRP A 339 10.21 -0.58 19.19
N GLU A 340 11.01 -0.95 18.16
CA GLU A 340 10.81 -0.49 16.80
C GLU A 340 9.55 -1.12 16.20
N LEU A 341 9.32 -2.41 16.47
CA LEU A 341 8.09 -3.10 16.07
C LEU A 341 6.87 -2.44 16.69
N ALA A 342 6.86 -2.19 17.99
CA ALA A 342 5.74 -1.57 18.70
C ALA A 342 5.35 -0.18 18.16
N LEU A 343 6.31 0.54 17.55
CA LEU A 343 6.08 1.85 16.94
C LEU A 343 5.61 1.79 15.49
N LEU A 344 6.10 0.83 14.71
CA LEU A 344 5.85 0.76 13.26
C LEU A 344 4.70 -0.18 12.88
N GLU A 345 4.47 -1.23 13.66
CA GLU A 345 3.39 -2.20 13.43
C GLU A 345 1.99 -1.56 13.36
N PRO A 346 1.63 -0.54 14.19
CA PRO A 346 0.34 0.13 14.10
C PRO A 346 -0.01 0.73 12.74
N PHE A 347 1.00 1.07 11.92
CA PHE A 347 0.80 1.62 10.59
C PHE A 347 0.55 0.55 9.52
N LEU A 348 0.89 -0.71 9.79
CA LEU A 348 0.86 -1.78 8.79
C LEU A 348 -0.54 -2.05 8.24
N GLU A 349 -1.56 -1.98 9.09
CA GLU A 349 -2.95 -2.13 8.69
C GLU A 349 -3.37 -1.03 7.70
N HIS A 350 -3.08 0.24 8.05
CA HIS A 350 -3.37 1.38 7.16
C HIS A 350 -2.56 1.34 5.87
N GLN A 351 -1.31 0.86 5.93
CA GLN A 351 -0.50 0.65 4.73
C GLN A 351 -1.10 -0.43 3.83
N SER A 352 -1.65 -1.50 4.41
CA SER A 352 -2.31 -2.58 3.66
C SER A 352 -3.59 -2.10 2.97
N ASP A 353 -4.28 -1.13 3.56
CA ASP A 353 -5.50 -0.52 3.01
C ASP A 353 -5.21 0.71 2.13
N TYR A 354 -3.93 0.96 1.80
CA TYR A 354 -3.50 2.17 1.10
C TYR A 354 -4.31 2.48 -0.17
N GLY A 355 -4.58 1.50 -1.02
CA GLY A 355 -5.33 1.69 -2.26
C GLY A 355 -6.70 2.32 -2.04
N GLN A 356 -7.42 1.83 -1.03
CA GLN A 356 -8.75 2.34 -0.67
C GLN A 356 -8.69 3.74 -0.05
N LEU A 357 -7.67 4.01 0.77
CA LEU A 357 -7.45 5.32 1.36
C LEU A 357 -7.09 6.36 0.29
N GLU A 358 -6.20 6.01 -0.64
CA GLU A 358 -5.80 6.89 -1.73
C GLU A 358 -6.97 7.18 -2.67
N LEU A 359 -7.78 6.18 -3.04
CA LEU A 359 -8.96 6.35 -3.89
C LEU A 359 -9.96 7.33 -3.27
N LYS A 360 -10.31 7.15 -2.00
CA LYS A 360 -11.21 8.06 -1.27
C LYS A 360 -10.63 9.48 -1.21
N TYR A 361 -9.34 9.60 -0.96
CA TYR A 361 -8.66 10.89 -0.88
C TYR A 361 -8.65 11.62 -2.22
N LEU A 362 -8.38 10.91 -3.33
CA LEU A 362 -8.42 11.47 -4.68
C LEU A 362 -9.81 12.00 -5.04
N HIS A 363 -10.87 11.23 -4.75
CA HIS A 363 -12.25 11.67 -4.96
C HIS A 363 -12.60 12.90 -4.13
N HIS A 364 -12.18 12.93 -2.86
CA HIS A 364 -12.40 14.07 -1.98
C HIS A 364 -11.73 15.35 -2.53
N LEU A 365 -10.46 15.27 -2.91
CA LEU A 365 -9.72 16.40 -3.48
C LEU A 365 -10.33 16.90 -4.80
N LEU A 366 -10.79 15.99 -5.66
CA LEU A 366 -11.45 16.36 -6.90
C LEU A 366 -12.79 17.08 -6.64
N LEU A 367 -13.56 16.57 -5.68
CA LEU A 367 -14.81 17.20 -5.27
C LEU A 367 -14.57 18.64 -4.74
N GLU A 368 -13.58 18.83 -3.90
CA GLU A 368 -13.18 20.14 -3.37
C GLU A 368 -12.78 21.12 -4.49
N LYS A 369 -11.98 20.66 -5.48
CA LYS A 369 -11.61 21.46 -6.65
C LYS A 369 -12.82 21.77 -7.52
N SER A 370 -13.71 20.81 -7.74
CA SER A 370 -14.90 20.98 -8.61
C SER A 370 -15.91 21.95 -8.03
N GLN A 371 -16.12 21.96 -6.71
CA GLN A 371 -17.03 22.90 -6.04
C GLN A 371 -16.60 24.37 -6.20
N ARG A 372 -15.31 24.62 -6.39
CA ARG A 372 -14.77 25.97 -6.61
C ARG A 372 -14.98 26.48 -8.02
N ARG A 373 -15.36 25.62 -8.99
CA ARG A 373 -15.52 25.95 -10.41
C ARG A 373 -16.96 25.72 -10.86
N GLN A 374 -17.63 26.79 -11.30
CA GLN A 374 -18.96 26.72 -11.94
C GLN A 374 -18.80 27.02 -13.43
N THR A 375 -18.51 26.00 -14.25
CA THR A 375 -18.44 26.13 -15.70
C THR A 375 -19.68 25.50 -16.32
N THR A 376 -20.36 26.25 -17.22
CA THR A 376 -21.54 25.80 -17.95
C THR A 376 -21.16 25.10 -19.26
N ASP A 377 -19.98 25.37 -19.81
CA ASP A 377 -19.47 24.76 -21.05
C ASP A 377 -18.96 23.33 -20.80
N GLY A 378 -19.60 22.33 -21.46
CA GLY A 378 -19.26 20.91 -21.31
C GLY A 378 -17.85 20.58 -21.73
N ALA A 379 -17.31 21.13 -22.81
CA ALA A 379 -15.96 20.86 -23.27
C ALA A 379 -14.89 21.44 -22.30
N LYS A 380 -15.12 22.65 -21.81
CA LYS A 380 -14.26 23.25 -20.81
C LYS A 380 -14.30 22.47 -19.50
N ARG A 381 -15.48 22.02 -19.07
CA ARG A 381 -15.64 21.19 -17.88
C ARG A 381 -14.85 19.89 -18.01
N PHE A 382 -14.96 19.21 -19.15
CA PHE A 382 -14.19 17.99 -19.44
C PHE A 382 -12.68 18.23 -19.33
N HIS A 383 -12.19 19.27 -20.04
CA HIS A 383 -10.76 19.62 -20.02
C HIS A 383 -10.25 19.96 -18.62
N ASP A 384 -10.99 20.75 -17.86
CA ASP A 384 -10.61 21.16 -16.51
C ASP A 384 -10.63 19.96 -15.54
N THR A 385 -11.69 19.13 -15.60
CA THR A 385 -11.85 17.95 -14.73
C THR A 385 -10.77 16.91 -15.00
N THR A 386 -10.48 16.59 -16.26
CA THR A 386 -9.43 15.63 -16.64
C THR A 386 -8.05 16.17 -16.27
N THR A 387 -7.80 17.47 -16.42
CA THR A 387 -6.54 18.12 -16.01
C THR A 387 -6.32 18.01 -14.52
N ASP A 388 -7.35 18.32 -13.73
CA ASP A 388 -7.27 18.20 -12.26
C ASP A 388 -7.10 16.74 -11.83
N ALA A 389 -7.83 15.80 -12.44
CA ALA A 389 -7.75 14.38 -12.12
C ALA A 389 -6.34 13.81 -12.38
N PHE A 390 -5.76 14.04 -13.55
CA PHE A 390 -4.41 13.57 -13.85
C PHE A 390 -3.35 14.23 -12.97
N SER A 391 -3.51 15.53 -12.63
CA SER A 391 -2.62 16.19 -11.67
C SER A 391 -2.69 15.54 -10.28
N LEU A 392 -3.89 15.24 -9.78
CA LEU A 392 -4.08 14.56 -8.49
C LEU A 392 -3.52 13.15 -8.50
N ALA A 393 -3.66 12.42 -9.61
CA ALA A 393 -3.08 11.10 -9.81
C ALA A 393 -1.54 11.13 -9.82
N GLU A 394 -0.92 12.18 -10.40
CA GLU A 394 0.53 12.38 -10.29
C GLU A 394 0.98 12.62 -8.85
N ASP A 395 0.21 13.40 -8.08
CA ASP A 395 0.49 13.67 -6.66
C ASP A 395 0.31 12.43 -5.77
N ALA A 396 -0.39 11.38 -6.22
CA ALA A 396 -0.49 10.10 -5.52
C ALA A 396 0.85 9.33 -5.49
N ILE A 397 1.71 9.51 -6.51
CA ILE A 397 2.99 8.80 -6.59
C ILE A 397 3.90 9.09 -5.39
N PRO A 398 4.22 10.36 -5.03
CA PRO A 398 5.03 10.65 -3.85
C PRO A 398 4.35 10.21 -2.54
N ARG A 399 3.01 10.23 -2.44
CA ARG A 399 2.29 9.73 -1.26
C ARG A 399 2.46 8.23 -1.09
N CYS A 400 2.30 7.46 -2.17
CA CYS A 400 2.57 6.02 -2.18
C CYS A 400 3.99 5.71 -1.71
N LEU A 401 4.98 6.38 -2.30
CA LEU A 401 6.39 6.16 -1.97
C LEU A 401 6.72 6.57 -0.52
N ALA A 402 6.10 7.59 0.02
CA ALA A 402 6.28 8.02 1.40
C ALA A 402 5.63 7.05 2.40
N PHE A 403 4.49 6.45 2.06
CA PHE A 403 3.70 5.62 2.97
C PHE A 403 4.02 4.14 2.89
N THR A 404 4.06 3.58 1.67
CA THR A 404 4.23 2.13 1.43
C THR A 404 5.56 1.79 0.73
N HIS A 405 6.36 2.80 0.43
CA HIS A 405 7.55 2.67 -0.41
C HIS A 405 7.20 2.07 -1.78
N THR A 406 7.92 1.04 -2.22
CA THR A 406 7.63 0.37 -3.49
C THR A 406 6.69 -0.84 -3.35
N TYR A 407 6.24 -1.18 -2.14
CA TYR A 407 5.38 -2.35 -1.90
C TYR A 407 3.92 -2.10 -2.30
N GLY A 408 3.41 -0.87 -2.14
CA GLY A 408 2.03 -0.50 -2.48
C GLY A 408 1.81 -0.09 -3.94
N VAL A 409 2.71 -0.42 -4.86
CA VAL A 409 2.65 0.01 -6.27
C VAL A 409 1.43 -0.54 -6.99
N LYS A 410 1.06 -1.81 -6.74
CA LYS A 410 -0.13 -2.42 -7.34
C LYS A 410 -1.39 -1.68 -6.92
N ASP A 411 -1.47 -1.34 -5.63
CA ASP A 411 -2.63 -0.65 -5.06
C ASP A 411 -2.70 0.80 -5.52
N LEU A 412 -1.55 1.47 -5.71
CA LEU A 412 -1.48 2.78 -6.35
C LEU A 412 -2.04 2.74 -7.78
N VAL A 413 -1.56 1.79 -8.60
CA VAL A 413 -2.02 1.66 -9.99
C VAL A 413 -3.51 1.36 -10.02
N GLY A 414 -4.01 0.45 -9.17
CA GLY A 414 -5.43 0.13 -9.07
C GLY A 414 -6.28 1.33 -8.66
N ALA A 415 -5.88 2.06 -7.61
CA ALA A 415 -6.59 3.24 -7.12
C ALA A 415 -6.63 4.39 -8.17
N VAL A 416 -5.52 4.61 -8.87
CA VAL A 416 -5.43 5.63 -9.93
C VAL A 416 -6.26 5.22 -11.14
N ASP A 417 -6.25 3.93 -11.52
CA ASP A 417 -7.02 3.42 -12.66
C ASP A 417 -8.53 3.54 -12.40
N GLU A 418 -8.99 3.09 -11.23
CA GLU A 418 -10.39 3.21 -10.80
C GLU A 418 -10.83 4.68 -10.71
N PHE A 419 -10.01 5.53 -10.06
CA PHE A 419 -10.30 6.97 -9.95
C PHE A 419 -10.45 7.66 -11.32
N CYS A 420 -9.51 7.44 -12.23
CA CYS A 420 -9.55 8.06 -13.55
C CYS A 420 -10.73 7.51 -14.41
N GLN A 421 -11.05 6.22 -14.27
CA GLN A 421 -12.23 5.62 -14.89
C GLN A 421 -13.50 6.32 -14.43
N ASP A 422 -13.72 6.43 -13.11
CA ASP A 422 -14.91 7.06 -12.52
C ASP A 422 -15.07 8.51 -13.00
N VAL A 423 -13.95 9.24 -13.09
CA VAL A 423 -13.95 10.62 -13.61
C VAL A 423 -14.39 10.68 -15.07
N LEU A 424 -13.90 9.79 -15.94
CA LEU A 424 -14.25 9.75 -17.35
C LEU A 424 -15.72 9.34 -17.55
N GLU A 425 -16.21 8.37 -16.78
CA GLU A 425 -17.61 7.96 -16.79
C GLU A 425 -18.54 9.09 -16.31
N GLY A 426 -18.15 9.81 -15.25
CA GLY A 426 -18.84 11.01 -14.80
C GLY A 426 -18.85 12.12 -15.83
N CYS A 427 -17.76 12.29 -16.58
CA CYS A 427 -17.70 13.23 -17.71
C CYS A 427 -18.61 12.81 -18.87
N LYS A 428 -18.69 11.51 -19.18
CA LYS A 428 -19.58 10.97 -20.22
C LYS A 428 -21.04 11.35 -19.95
N THR A 429 -21.48 11.23 -18.72
CA THR A 429 -22.85 11.55 -18.32
C THR A 429 -23.13 13.06 -18.21
N SER A 430 -22.12 13.87 -17.87
CA SER A 430 -22.32 15.30 -17.59
C SER A 430 -21.98 16.25 -18.76
N CYS A 431 -21.12 15.82 -19.71
CA CYS A 431 -20.61 16.65 -20.76
C CYS A 431 -21.27 16.36 -22.13
N ILE A 432 -21.75 15.12 -22.32
CA ILE A 432 -22.42 14.71 -23.55
C ILE A 432 -23.94 14.87 -23.39
N PRO A 433 -24.63 15.69 -24.21
CA PRO A 433 -26.07 15.81 -24.13
C PRO A 433 -26.72 14.48 -24.49
N THR A 434 -27.60 13.98 -23.61
CA THR A 434 -28.43 12.81 -23.92
C THR A 434 -29.49 13.14 -24.96
N ALA A 435 -29.69 12.25 -25.94
CA ALA A 435 -30.62 12.43 -27.07
C ALA A 435 -32.10 12.77 -26.68
N SER A 436 -32.46 12.59 -25.40
CA SER A 436 -33.79 13.00 -24.89
C SER A 436 -33.95 14.50 -24.67
N SER A 437 -32.89 15.30 -24.77
CA SER A 437 -32.95 16.75 -24.58
C SER A 437 -33.05 17.53 -25.92
N VAL A 438 -32.99 16.82 -27.05
CA VAL A 438 -33.27 17.45 -28.35
C VAL A 438 -34.81 17.54 -28.47
N PRO A 439 -35.40 18.75 -28.41
CA PRO A 439 -36.84 18.87 -28.55
C PRO A 439 -37.22 18.38 -29.94
N ALA A 440 -38.09 17.36 -30.01
CA ALA A 440 -38.77 16.90 -31.21
C ALA A 440 -39.73 17.99 -31.76
N SER A 441 -39.29 19.24 -31.78
CA SER A 441 -40.10 20.42 -32.10
C SER A 441 -39.91 20.91 -33.52
N ALA A 442 -39.56 20.07 -34.44
CA ALA A 442 -39.52 20.49 -35.85
C ALA A 442 -40.29 19.56 -36.80
N ALA A 443 -41.39 18.98 -36.33
CA ALA A 443 -42.43 18.45 -37.23
C ALA A 443 -43.36 19.57 -37.69
N ALA A 444 -42.79 20.68 -38.15
CA ALA A 444 -43.57 21.69 -38.89
C ALA A 444 -43.08 21.65 -40.33
N ALA A 445 -43.96 21.04 -41.17
CA ALA A 445 -43.90 21.10 -42.60
C ALA A 445 -43.42 22.47 -43.08
N SER A 446 -42.27 22.53 -43.70
CA SER A 446 -41.93 23.60 -44.62
C SER A 446 -41.12 23.03 -45.77
N VAL A 447 -41.66 23.20 -46.98
CA VAL A 447 -41.07 23.32 -48.30
C VAL A 447 -39.66 22.77 -48.47
N PRO A 448 -39.36 21.87 -49.42
CA PRO A 448 -38.00 21.37 -49.67
C PRO A 448 -37.13 22.51 -50.17
N ASP A 449 -36.32 23.08 -49.29
CA ASP A 449 -35.25 23.94 -49.73
C ASP A 449 -34.02 23.00 -50.01
N GLU A 450 -33.29 23.31 -51.10
CA GLU A 450 -32.27 22.44 -51.69
C GLU A 450 -31.01 22.24 -50.77
N ASP A 451 -30.91 22.99 -49.68
CA ASP A 451 -29.77 22.88 -48.74
C ASP A 451 -30.09 22.03 -47.50
N LEU A 452 -29.06 21.38 -46.94
CA LEU A 452 -29.14 20.70 -45.66
C LEU A 452 -29.37 21.73 -44.54
N ASP A 453 -30.61 21.82 -44.04
CA ASP A 453 -31.00 22.78 -43.00
C ASP A 453 -30.49 22.29 -41.61
N TYR A 454 -29.24 22.62 -41.26
CA TYR A 454 -28.76 22.48 -39.91
C TYR A 454 -29.24 23.64 -39.04
N THR A 455 -29.82 23.31 -37.91
CA THR A 455 -30.22 24.32 -36.91
C THR A 455 -28.99 24.90 -36.17
N ALA A 456 -29.17 26.06 -35.53
CA ALA A 456 -28.13 26.64 -34.67
C ALA A 456 -27.74 25.70 -33.51
N GLU A 457 -28.67 24.84 -33.06
CA GLU A 457 -28.45 23.83 -32.03
C GLU A 457 -27.57 22.69 -32.56
N ASP A 458 -27.81 22.22 -33.80
CA ASP A 458 -26.95 21.21 -34.44
C ASP A 458 -25.51 21.70 -34.59
N TRP A 459 -25.34 22.94 -35.03
CA TRP A 459 -24.01 23.56 -35.11
C TRP A 459 -23.32 23.67 -33.74
N SER A 460 -24.07 24.03 -32.70
CA SER A 460 -23.50 24.11 -31.35
C SER A 460 -23.13 22.74 -30.83
N ALA A 461 -23.93 21.70 -31.10
CA ALA A 461 -23.64 20.30 -30.72
C ALA A 461 -22.42 19.75 -31.47
N PHE A 462 -22.32 20.06 -32.77
CA PHE A 462 -21.14 19.67 -33.56
C PHE A 462 -19.85 20.33 -33.07
N GLN A 463 -19.87 21.65 -32.79
CA GLN A 463 -18.73 22.35 -32.23
C GLN A 463 -18.35 21.83 -30.81
N LEU A 464 -19.36 21.48 -30.02
CA LEU A 464 -19.10 20.85 -28.70
C LEU A 464 -18.40 19.51 -28.88
N ALA A 465 -18.89 18.66 -29.82
CA ALA A 465 -18.30 17.35 -30.05
C ALA A 465 -16.83 17.44 -30.54
N LEU A 466 -16.53 18.40 -31.45
CA LEU A 466 -15.13 18.63 -31.89
C LEU A 466 -14.23 19.05 -30.73
N ARG A 467 -14.67 19.98 -29.87
CA ARG A 467 -13.92 20.41 -28.71
C ARG A 467 -13.74 19.30 -27.67
N LEU A 468 -14.74 18.41 -27.53
CA LEU A 468 -14.62 17.21 -26.69
C LEU A 468 -13.59 16.22 -27.25
N LEU A 469 -13.56 15.98 -28.56
CA LEU A 469 -12.59 15.13 -29.23
C LEU A 469 -11.16 15.68 -29.08
N GLU A 470 -10.96 17.00 -29.21
CA GLU A 470 -9.68 17.64 -28.92
C GLU A 470 -9.28 17.44 -27.44
N GLY A 471 -10.26 17.57 -26.53
CA GLY A 471 -10.06 17.26 -25.11
C GLY A 471 -9.67 15.79 -24.88
N CYS A 472 -10.28 14.84 -25.63
CA CYS A 472 -9.91 13.42 -25.58
C CYS A 472 -8.48 13.18 -26.01
N ARG A 473 -8.02 13.84 -27.07
CA ARG A 473 -6.62 13.77 -27.49
C ARG A 473 -5.67 14.27 -26.43
N ALA A 474 -5.97 15.46 -25.86
CA ALA A 474 -5.16 16.02 -24.78
C ALA A 474 -5.17 15.13 -23.52
N ALA A 475 -6.28 14.46 -23.22
CA ALA A 475 -6.38 13.51 -22.12
C ALA A 475 -5.55 12.24 -22.38
N GLN A 476 -5.52 11.74 -23.63
CA GLN A 476 -4.69 10.61 -24.04
C GLN A 476 -3.19 10.90 -23.85
N ASP A 477 -2.72 12.05 -24.33
CA ASP A 477 -1.32 12.47 -24.19
C ASP A 477 -0.90 12.58 -22.71
N ARG A 478 -1.81 13.05 -21.86
CA ARG A 478 -1.59 13.14 -20.41
C ARG A 478 -1.58 11.77 -19.74
N LEU A 479 -2.47 10.87 -20.15
CA LEU A 479 -2.51 9.50 -19.66
C LEU A 479 -1.19 8.78 -19.94
N ASP A 480 -0.67 8.89 -21.16
CA ASP A 480 0.61 8.32 -21.55
C ASP A 480 1.78 8.92 -20.74
N THR A 481 1.72 10.23 -20.50
CA THR A 481 2.69 10.92 -19.65
C THR A 481 2.60 10.44 -18.20
N LEU A 482 1.40 10.28 -17.64
CA LEU A 482 1.18 9.78 -16.28
C LEU A 482 1.73 8.37 -16.11
N GLU A 483 1.40 7.45 -17.03
CA GLU A 483 1.94 6.08 -17.00
C GLU A 483 3.47 6.06 -17.06
N SER A 484 4.07 6.87 -17.92
CA SER A 484 5.53 7.01 -18.04
C SER A 484 6.15 7.53 -16.74
N ARG A 485 5.50 8.52 -16.09
CA ARG A 485 5.95 9.08 -14.81
C ARG A 485 5.83 8.06 -13.68
N ILE A 486 4.72 7.30 -13.59
CA ILE A 486 4.54 6.23 -12.62
C ILE A 486 5.70 5.24 -12.74
N ARG A 487 5.97 4.71 -13.95
CA ARG A 487 7.06 3.77 -14.19
C ARG A 487 8.42 4.35 -13.78
N THR A 488 8.72 5.56 -14.23
CA THR A 488 10.02 6.19 -13.99
C THR A 488 10.27 6.46 -12.51
N ARG A 489 9.29 7.04 -11.81
CA ARG A 489 9.41 7.40 -10.40
C ARG A 489 9.53 6.17 -9.51
N ILE A 490 8.73 5.15 -9.77
CA ILE A 490 8.76 3.91 -9.00
C ILE A 490 10.05 3.12 -9.24
N THR A 491 10.49 2.99 -10.48
CA THR A 491 11.78 2.34 -10.80
C THR A 491 12.95 3.08 -10.15
N GLN A 492 12.94 4.40 -10.17
CA GLN A 492 13.95 5.21 -9.48
C GLN A 492 13.92 4.98 -7.96
N ALA A 493 12.73 4.98 -7.36
CA ALA A 493 12.56 4.73 -5.93
C ALA A 493 12.98 3.30 -5.56
N HIS A 494 12.65 2.29 -6.39
CA HIS A 494 13.04 0.91 -6.16
C HIS A 494 14.57 0.73 -6.12
N ARG A 495 15.29 1.37 -7.04
CA ARG A 495 16.76 1.36 -7.04
C ARG A 495 17.39 2.04 -5.82
N LEU A 496 16.71 3.03 -5.24
CA LEU A 496 17.18 3.75 -4.06
C LEU A 496 16.71 3.12 -2.74
N SER A 497 15.64 2.30 -2.76
CA SER A 497 14.98 1.75 -1.58
C SER A 497 15.89 0.88 -0.71
N SER A 498 16.84 0.16 -1.31
CA SER A 498 17.82 -0.67 -0.59
C SER A 498 18.76 0.14 0.33
N LEU A 499 18.80 1.46 0.18
CA LEU A 499 19.70 2.34 0.93
C LEU A 499 19.00 3.26 1.93
N SER A 500 17.69 3.45 1.84
CA SER A 500 16.99 4.51 2.59
C SER A 500 15.94 4.02 3.58
N ILE A 501 15.48 2.77 3.51
CA ILE A 501 14.41 2.25 4.37
C ILE A 501 14.99 1.64 5.64
N PRO A 502 14.46 1.94 6.85
CA PRO A 502 14.82 1.24 8.08
C PRO A 502 14.60 -0.28 7.94
N ARG A 503 15.54 -1.09 8.42
CA ARG A 503 15.49 -2.56 8.31
C ARG A 503 14.19 -3.14 8.86
N THR A 504 13.72 -2.62 9.99
CA THR A 504 12.48 -3.04 10.64
C THR A 504 11.27 -2.81 9.75
N GLN A 505 11.18 -1.66 9.12
CA GLN A 505 10.08 -1.34 8.21
C GLN A 505 10.14 -2.18 6.92
N GLN A 506 11.33 -2.37 6.38
CA GLN A 506 11.53 -3.27 5.23
C GLN A 506 11.07 -4.69 5.58
N HIS A 507 11.40 -5.17 6.77
CA HIS A 507 10.95 -6.48 7.25
C HIS A 507 9.42 -6.54 7.35
N LEU A 508 8.78 -5.57 8.02
CA LEU A 508 7.32 -5.51 8.17
C LEU A 508 6.62 -5.51 6.82
N LEU A 509 7.05 -4.64 5.90
CA LEU A 509 6.45 -4.54 4.56
C LEU A 509 6.70 -5.78 3.70
N SER A 510 7.87 -6.42 3.83
CA SER A 510 8.17 -7.66 3.09
C SER A 510 7.29 -8.84 3.49
N HIS A 511 6.76 -8.84 4.72
CA HIS A 511 5.83 -9.86 5.23
C HIS A 511 4.36 -9.42 5.20
N SER A 512 4.09 -8.20 4.73
CA SER A 512 2.73 -7.66 4.62
C SER A 512 1.99 -8.20 3.39
N PRO A 513 0.65 -8.09 3.35
CA PRO A 513 -0.17 -8.42 2.19
C PRO A 513 0.18 -7.61 0.93
N LEU A 514 0.85 -6.44 1.07
CA LEU A 514 1.29 -5.60 -0.03
C LEU A 514 2.39 -6.26 -0.89
N ASN A 515 3.18 -7.13 -0.28
CA ASN A 515 4.31 -7.79 -0.96
C ASN A 515 3.85 -8.99 -1.79
N THR A 516 3.01 -8.75 -2.77
CA THR A 516 2.54 -9.80 -3.69
C THR A 516 3.58 -10.11 -4.77
N PRO A 517 3.64 -11.38 -5.27
CA PRO A 517 4.50 -11.72 -6.40
C PRO A 517 4.19 -10.87 -7.65
N GLU A 518 2.94 -10.44 -7.81
CA GLU A 518 2.49 -9.59 -8.91
C GLU A 518 3.11 -8.20 -8.81
N SER A 519 3.11 -7.58 -7.61
CA SER A 519 3.74 -6.28 -7.36
C SER A 519 5.24 -6.32 -7.63
N GLN A 520 5.93 -7.38 -7.17
CA GLN A 520 7.36 -7.57 -7.40
C GLN A 520 7.68 -7.74 -8.89
N ASN A 521 6.89 -8.58 -9.60
CA ASN A 521 7.07 -8.81 -11.03
C ASN A 521 6.83 -7.54 -11.84
N LEU A 522 5.84 -6.73 -11.47
CA LEU A 522 5.51 -5.49 -12.14
C LEU A 522 6.67 -4.49 -12.06
N VAL A 523 7.24 -4.29 -10.89
CA VAL A 523 8.41 -3.42 -10.70
C VAL A 523 9.64 -3.96 -11.42
N ALA A 524 9.88 -5.29 -11.36
CA ALA A 524 11.00 -5.92 -12.04
C ALA A 524 10.90 -5.83 -13.58
N GLN A 525 9.70 -5.93 -14.14
CA GLN A 525 9.46 -5.74 -15.58
C GLN A 525 9.77 -4.32 -16.02
N TRP A 526 9.40 -3.32 -15.23
CA TRP A 526 9.69 -1.91 -15.51
C TRP A 526 11.18 -1.61 -15.41
N ASP A 527 11.88 -2.18 -14.43
CA ASP A 527 13.33 -2.01 -14.29
C ASP A 527 14.10 -2.62 -15.48
N ALA A 528 13.58 -3.73 -16.05
CA ALA A 528 14.16 -4.39 -17.20
C ALA A 528 13.82 -3.71 -18.54
N ALA A 529 13.03 -2.63 -18.56
CA ALA A 529 12.54 -1.93 -19.76
C ALA A 529 11.91 -2.85 -20.82
N LYS A 530 11.29 -3.97 -20.40
CA LYS A 530 10.83 -5.04 -21.28
C LYS A 530 9.39 -4.86 -21.79
N THR A 531 8.60 -3.98 -21.19
CA THR A 531 7.18 -3.88 -21.54
C THR A 531 6.70 -2.44 -21.56
N ASN A 532 6.14 -2.05 -22.70
CA ASN A 532 5.31 -0.85 -22.86
C ASN A 532 3.81 -1.18 -22.68
N ALA A 533 3.46 -2.28 -21.99
CA ALA A 533 2.08 -2.64 -21.76
C ALA A 533 1.36 -1.51 -21.01
N PRO A 534 0.11 -1.18 -21.36
CA PRO A 534 -0.64 -0.13 -20.67
C PRO A 534 -0.80 -0.48 -19.19
N LEU A 535 -0.69 0.51 -18.30
CA LEU A 535 -0.86 0.33 -16.86
C LEU A 535 -2.31 0.55 -16.44
N LEU A 536 -2.92 1.60 -16.97
CA LEU A 536 -4.25 2.08 -16.60
C LEU A 536 -5.26 1.58 -17.65
N VAL A 537 -5.55 0.29 -17.61
CA VAL A 537 -6.36 -0.40 -18.63
C VAL A 537 -7.82 0.04 -18.57
N GLN A 538 -8.39 0.19 -17.38
CA GLN A 538 -9.79 0.60 -17.20
C GLN A 538 -9.96 2.06 -17.64
N THR A 539 -9.05 2.94 -17.29
CA THR A 539 -9.01 4.33 -17.74
C THR A 539 -8.95 4.42 -19.29
N ARG A 540 -8.10 3.60 -19.92
CA ARG A 540 -8.00 3.57 -21.40
C ARG A 540 -9.29 3.11 -22.05
N ASN A 541 -9.94 2.11 -21.49
CA ASN A 541 -11.23 1.63 -21.98
C ASN A 541 -12.32 2.71 -21.81
N ALA A 542 -12.39 3.34 -20.64
CA ALA A 542 -13.34 4.44 -20.39
C ALA A 542 -13.09 5.63 -21.34
N GLN A 543 -11.82 5.94 -21.62
CA GLN A 543 -11.46 6.98 -22.59
C GLN A 543 -11.86 6.61 -24.01
N LEU A 544 -11.66 5.35 -24.42
CA LEU A 544 -12.10 4.85 -25.71
C LEU A 544 -13.62 4.97 -25.85
N GLU A 545 -14.37 4.54 -24.86
CA GLU A 545 -15.83 4.66 -24.83
C GLU A 545 -16.30 6.11 -24.88
N PHE A 546 -15.63 7.01 -24.15
CA PHE A 546 -15.93 8.44 -24.20
C PHE A 546 -15.65 9.02 -25.58
N THR A 547 -14.54 8.66 -26.21
CA THR A 547 -14.19 9.07 -27.58
C THR A 547 -15.23 8.58 -28.59
N GLN A 548 -15.64 7.31 -28.52
CA GLN A 548 -16.69 6.75 -29.35
C GLN A 548 -18.04 7.47 -29.16
N ALA A 549 -18.36 7.86 -27.92
CA ALA A 549 -19.56 8.62 -27.63
C ALA A 549 -19.50 10.05 -28.23
N CYS A 550 -18.35 10.70 -28.23
CA CYS A 550 -18.12 11.97 -28.89
C CYS A 550 -18.23 11.83 -30.44
N GLN A 551 -17.65 10.77 -31.00
CA GLN A 551 -17.77 10.46 -32.44
C GLN A 551 -19.22 10.14 -32.82
N ALA A 552 -19.97 9.44 -31.96
CA ALA A 552 -21.39 9.20 -32.16
C ALA A 552 -22.20 10.52 -32.17
N LEU A 553 -21.84 11.45 -31.26
CA LEU A 553 -22.48 12.78 -31.27
C LEU A 553 -22.23 13.54 -32.57
N VAL A 554 -21.01 13.53 -33.12
CA VAL A 554 -20.68 14.09 -34.45
C VAL A 554 -21.54 13.44 -35.51
N ARG A 555 -21.55 12.11 -35.58
CA ARG A 555 -22.30 11.33 -36.57
C ARG A 555 -23.80 11.63 -36.49
N ASP A 556 -24.37 11.55 -35.28
CA ASP A 556 -25.82 11.72 -35.13
C ASP A 556 -26.28 13.14 -35.44
N THR A 557 -25.45 14.15 -35.11
CA THR A 557 -25.72 15.55 -35.46
C THR A 557 -25.67 15.76 -36.98
N ILE A 558 -24.65 15.26 -37.66
CA ILE A 558 -24.48 15.41 -39.09
C ILE A 558 -25.57 14.67 -39.90
N LEU A 559 -25.92 13.45 -39.46
CA LEU A 559 -26.89 12.60 -40.11
C LEU A 559 -28.34 12.93 -39.71
N SER A 560 -28.58 13.79 -38.71
CA SER A 560 -29.92 14.13 -38.22
C SER A 560 -30.87 14.60 -39.33
N PRO A 561 -30.52 15.58 -40.19
CA PRO A 561 -31.41 16.02 -41.27
C PRO A 561 -31.74 14.89 -42.25
N LEU A 562 -30.76 14.03 -42.57
CA LEU A 562 -30.94 12.92 -43.50
C LEU A 562 -31.82 11.82 -42.90
N LYS A 563 -31.65 11.51 -41.61
CA LYS A 563 -32.50 10.56 -40.88
C LYS A 563 -33.95 11.05 -40.80
N ILE A 564 -34.15 12.35 -40.56
CA ILE A 564 -35.49 12.96 -40.55
C ILE A 564 -36.16 12.81 -41.92
N ARG A 565 -35.43 13.06 -43.01
CA ARG A 565 -35.97 12.86 -44.39
C ARG A 565 -36.35 11.40 -44.66
N LEU A 566 -35.57 10.44 -44.10
CA LEU A 566 -35.86 9.01 -44.25
C LEU A 566 -37.01 8.52 -43.36
N SER A 567 -37.39 9.23 -42.31
CA SER A 567 -38.38 8.75 -41.32
C SER A 567 -39.76 8.43 -41.89
N GLY A 568 -40.15 9.11 -42.99
CA GLY A 568 -41.42 8.85 -43.72
C GLY A 568 -41.32 7.83 -44.85
N TYR A 569 -40.12 7.33 -45.16
CA TYR A 569 -39.86 6.51 -46.34
C TYR A 569 -40.62 5.18 -46.34
N ALA A 570 -40.66 4.50 -45.17
CA ALA A 570 -41.39 3.24 -45.03
C ALA A 570 -42.91 3.37 -45.24
N LEU A 571 -43.48 4.57 -45.10
CA LEU A 571 -44.90 4.85 -45.20
C LEU A 571 -45.34 5.35 -46.59
N LEU A 572 -44.41 5.41 -47.55
CA LEU A 572 -44.71 5.84 -48.88
C LEU A 572 -45.74 4.92 -49.55
N GLY A 573 -46.70 5.50 -50.28
CA GLY A 573 -47.76 4.75 -50.95
C GLY A 573 -47.30 3.87 -52.11
N GLU A 574 -46.12 4.16 -52.65
CA GLU A 574 -45.46 3.42 -53.73
C GLU A 574 -45.20 1.95 -53.42
N TRP A 575 -45.06 1.57 -52.13
CA TRP A 575 -44.80 0.19 -51.69
C TRP A 575 -46.01 -0.71 -51.84
N THR A 576 -47.26 -0.13 -51.72
CA THR A 576 -48.50 -0.88 -51.69
C THR A 576 -49.29 -0.69 -53.02
N GLU A 577 -48.78 0.06 -53.99
CA GLU A 577 -49.41 0.31 -55.26
C GLU A 577 -49.63 -1.01 -56.04
N MET A 578 -50.91 -1.32 -56.38
CA MET A 578 -51.25 -2.50 -57.16
C MET A 578 -51.47 -2.13 -58.64
N ASP A 579 -51.03 -3.04 -59.53
CA ASP A 579 -51.24 -2.91 -60.95
C ASP A 579 -52.76 -3.04 -61.28
N HIS A 580 -53.49 -1.95 -61.09
CA HIS A 580 -54.91 -1.88 -61.50
C HIS A 580 -55.00 -1.82 -62.98
N THR A 581 -54.79 -2.95 -63.68
CA THR A 581 -55.15 -3.08 -65.08
C THR A 581 -56.66 -3.06 -65.26
N GLN A 582 -57.29 -1.89 -65.40
CA GLN A 582 -58.64 -1.84 -65.88
C GLN A 582 -58.61 -2.31 -67.34
N PRO A 583 -59.48 -3.29 -67.74
CA PRO A 583 -59.56 -3.76 -69.12
C PRO A 583 -60.14 -2.62 -70.01
N GLY A 584 -59.32 -1.99 -70.87
CA GLY A 584 -59.70 -0.93 -71.81
C GLY A 584 -58.88 0.34 -71.75
N SER A 585 -57.95 0.51 -70.81
CA SER A 585 -57.07 1.68 -70.78
C SER A 585 -55.82 1.45 -71.69
N LEU A 586 -55.59 2.44 -72.57
CA LEU A 586 -54.35 2.50 -73.35
C LEU A 586 -53.16 2.44 -72.41
N LYS A 587 -52.35 1.33 -72.47
CA LYS A 587 -51.09 1.20 -71.78
C LYS A 587 -50.13 2.29 -72.29
N LEU A 588 -50.05 3.39 -71.58
CA LEU A 588 -48.88 4.26 -71.67
C LEU A 588 -47.74 3.47 -71.01
N PRO A 589 -46.69 3.19 -71.78
CA PRO A 589 -45.53 2.57 -71.14
C PRO A 589 -45.05 3.54 -70.06
N LYS A 590 -45.11 3.14 -68.79
CA LYS A 590 -44.35 3.84 -67.72
C LYS A 590 -42.85 3.58 -68.01
N PHE A 591 -42.26 4.55 -68.76
CA PHE A 591 -40.80 4.53 -68.99
C PHE A 591 -40.07 4.88 -67.71
N SER A 592 -39.22 3.97 -67.28
CA SER A 592 -38.28 4.01 -66.15
C SER A 592 -38.83 4.53 -64.82
N THR A 593 -38.81 3.70 -63.82
CA THR A 593 -38.95 4.12 -62.45
C THR A 593 -37.75 5.00 -62.13
N SER A 594 -37.98 6.30 -61.93
CA SER A 594 -37.01 7.22 -61.38
C SER A 594 -36.98 6.99 -59.85
N ALA A 595 -35.85 7.22 -59.24
CA ALA A 595 -35.77 7.17 -57.76
C ALA A 595 -36.80 8.10 -57.13
N THR A 596 -37.33 7.70 -55.97
CA THR A 596 -38.25 8.49 -55.17
C THR A 596 -37.67 9.85 -54.78
N SER A 597 -38.49 10.87 -54.65
CA SER A 597 -38.03 12.21 -54.24
C SER A 597 -37.30 12.20 -52.88
N THR A 598 -37.71 11.30 -51.97
CA THR A 598 -37.09 11.12 -50.70
C THR A 598 -35.64 10.65 -50.87
N ILE A 599 -35.40 9.58 -51.65
CA ILE A 599 -34.04 9.06 -51.88
C ILE A 599 -33.19 10.04 -52.70
N GLN A 600 -33.77 10.78 -53.65
CA GLN A 600 -33.05 11.84 -54.35
C GLN A 600 -32.57 12.92 -53.39
N SER A 601 -33.43 13.40 -52.50
CA SER A 601 -33.09 14.41 -51.50
C SER A 601 -32.02 13.92 -50.47
N VAL A 602 -32.09 12.65 -50.08
CA VAL A 602 -31.08 12.03 -49.23
C VAL A 602 -29.74 11.91 -49.95
N ALA A 603 -29.76 11.50 -51.22
CA ALA A 603 -28.55 11.37 -52.06
C ALA A 603 -27.86 12.73 -52.29
N GLU A 604 -28.64 13.78 -52.57
CA GLU A 604 -28.14 15.17 -52.67
C GLU A 604 -27.53 15.63 -51.38
N GLY A 605 -28.16 15.31 -50.24
CA GLY A 605 -27.61 15.59 -48.92
C GLY A 605 -26.28 14.88 -48.68
N LEU A 606 -26.14 13.59 -49.06
CA LEU A 606 -24.86 12.85 -48.96
C LEU A 606 -23.77 13.49 -49.83
N LEU A 607 -24.07 13.91 -51.04
CA LEU A 607 -23.13 14.57 -51.94
C LEU A 607 -22.67 15.96 -51.44
N ASN A 608 -23.42 16.58 -50.54
CA ASN A 608 -23.04 17.86 -49.93
C ASN A 608 -22.15 17.68 -48.67
N LEU A 609 -22.09 16.49 -48.06
CA LEU A 609 -21.25 16.24 -46.88
C LEU A 609 -19.74 16.53 -47.09
N PRO A 610 -19.10 16.21 -48.24
CA PRO A 610 -17.70 16.54 -48.46
C PRO A 610 -17.39 18.03 -48.26
N ARG A 611 -18.29 18.92 -48.74
CA ARG A 611 -18.12 20.38 -48.60
C ARG A 611 -18.15 20.84 -47.13
N LEU A 612 -18.95 20.16 -46.32
CA LEU A 612 -19.02 20.44 -44.89
C LEU A 612 -17.73 20.03 -44.19
N PHE A 613 -17.14 18.87 -44.54
CA PHE A 613 -15.88 18.40 -43.96
C PHE A 613 -14.65 19.13 -44.48
N GLU A 614 -14.68 19.69 -45.68
CA GLU A 614 -13.56 20.46 -46.24
C GLU A 614 -13.15 21.64 -45.35
N VAL A 615 -14.09 22.26 -44.64
CA VAL A 615 -13.84 23.37 -43.69
C VAL A 615 -13.10 22.89 -42.45
N TYR A 616 -13.25 21.63 -42.07
CA TYR A 616 -12.68 21.04 -40.86
C TYR A 616 -11.61 19.98 -41.15
N ALA A 617 -11.16 19.81 -42.40
CA ALA A 617 -10.24 18.79 -42.84
C ALA A 617 -8.88 18.83 -42.11
N ASP A 618 -8.44 20.05 -41.75
CA ASP A 618 -7.20 20.27 -41.02
C ASP A 618 -7.38 20.22 -39.49
N ASP A 619 -8.57 19.90 -39.00
CA ASP A 619 -8.83 19.82 -37.55
C ASP A 619 -8.25 18.56 -36.96
N ASN A 620 -7.29 18.72 -36.06
CA ASN A 620 -6.64 17.61 -35.33
C ASN A 620 -7.64 16.79 -34.50
N ALA A 621 -8.81 17.34 -34.15
CA ALA A 621 -9.86 16.63 -33.44
C ALA A 621 -10.47 15.51 -34.26
N LEU A 622 -10.72 15.78 -35.58
CA LEU A 622 -11.25 14.79 -36.51
C LEU A 622 -10.22 13.70 -36.85
N ALA A 623 -8.93 14.03 -36.85
CA ALA A 623 -7.85 13.04 -37.06
C ALA A 623 -7.63 12.11 -35.89
N PHE A 624 -8.16 12.45 -34.71
CA PHE A 624 -7.99 11.65 -33.51
C PHE A 624 -8.85 10.38 -33.54
N SER A 625 -8.19 9.24 -33.28
CA SER A 625 -8.86 7.92 -33.12
C SER A 625 -9.74 7.48 -34.28
N LEU A 626 -9.28 7.67 -35.52
CA LEU A 626 -10.02 7.25 -36.74
C LEU A 626 -10.37 5.75 -36.73
N SER A 627 -9.50 4.89 -36.13
CA SER A 627 -9.73 3.46 -36.03
C SER A 627 -10.93 3.06 -35.14
N THR A 628 -11.47 4.00 -34.35
CA THR A 628 -12.62 3.76 -33.47
C THR A 628 -13.96 4.12 -34.13
N LEU A 629 -13.93 4.69 -35.33
CA LEU A 629 -15.10 4.98 -36.10
C LEU A 629 -15.82 3.68 -36.57
N PRO A 630 -17.15 3.65 -36.57
CA PRO A 630 -17.90 2.50 -37.07
C PRO A 630 -17.62 2.24 -38.57
N PHE A 631 -17.55 0.97 -38.95
CA PHE A 631 -17.32 0.50 -40.33
C PHE A 631 -15.94 0.80 -40.91
N VAL A 632 -14.98 1.24 -40.09
CA VAL A 632 -13.58 1.45 -40.49
C VAL A 632 -12.76 0.23 -40.16
N GLY A 633 -11.99 -0.33 -41.12
CA GLY A 633 -11.10 -1.44 -40.87
C GLY A 633 -9.91 -1.06 -39.98
N THR A 634 -9.45 -2.00 -39.19
CA THR A 634 -8.35 -1.82 -38.20
C THR A 634 -6.96 -1.63 -38.84
N GLU A 635 -6.84 -1.59 -40.16
CA GLU A 635 -5.56 -1.59 -40.88
C GLU A 635 -4.96 -0.21 -41.15
N LEU A 636 -5.57 0.88 -40.60
CA LEU A 636 -4.99 2.22 -40.74
C LEU A 636 -3.68 2.30 -39.95
N GLN A 637 -2.57 2.40 -40.65
CA GLN A 637 -1.24 2.56 -40.04
C GLN A 637 -1.14 3.97 -39.43
N GLU A 638 -0.57 4.06 -38.22
CA GLU A 638 -0.43 5.32 -37.47
C GLU A 638 0.37 6.40 -38.23
N GLU A 639 1.19 6.01 -39.20
CA GLU A 639 1.99 6.94 -40.01
C GLU A 639 1.16 7.74 -41.05
N GLU A 640 -0.06 7.33 -41.36
CA GLU A 640 -0.93 7.97 -42.37
C GLU A 640 -1.91 8.99 -41.75
N GLN A 641 -1.99 9.12 -40.45
CA GLN A 641 -2.96 10.00 -39.76
C GLN A 641 -2.78 11.51 -40.02
N GLY A 642 -1.68 11.92 -40.64
CA GLY A 642 -1.40 13.32 -40.97
C GLY A 642 -2.01 13.83 -42.31
N ASN A 643 -2.70 12.98 -43.07
CA ASN A 643 -3.27 13.38 -44.38
C ASN A 643 -4.75 13.81 -44.25
N ALA A 644 -5.01 15.09 -44.39
CA ALA A 644 -6.37 15.66 -44.31
C ALA A 644 -7.37 14.98 -45.25
N GLU A 645 -6.92 14.55 -46.45
CA GLU A 645 -7.75 13.83 -47.42
C GLU A 645 -8.16 12.44 -46.89
N LEU A 646 -7.25 11.72 -46.21
CA LEU A 646 -7.52 10.44 -45.56
C LEU A 646 -8.52 10.60 -44.40
N VAL A 647 -8.33 11.63 -43.57
CA VAL A 647 -9.25 11.94 -42.45
C VAL A 647 -10.67 12.18 -43.00
N THR A 648 -10.81 13.03 -44.01
CA THR A 648 -12.09 13.34 -44.60
C THR A 648 -12.75 12.12 -45.25
N SER A 649 -12.00 11.33 -46.04
CA SER A 649 -12.53 10.14 -46.71
C SER A 649 -12.97 9.07 -45.69
N THR A 650 -12.21 8.87 -44.60
CA THR A 650 -12.55 7.90 -43.53
C THR A 650 -13.87 8.31 -42.81
N TRP A 651 -14.01 9.58 -42.45
CA TRP A 651 -15.25 10.07 -41.85
C TRP A 651 -16.45 9.97 -42.78
N LEU A 652 -16.28 10.36 -44.06
CA LEU A 652 -17.34 10.24 -45.07
C LEU A 652 -17.77 8.81 -45.28
N SER A 653 -16.81 7.87 -45.33
CA SER A 653 -17.10 6.44 -45.43
C SER A 653 -17.89 5.94 -44.24
N SER A 654 -17.45 6.27 -43.01
CA SER A 654 -18.14 5.88 -41.77
C SER A 654 -19.58 6.47 -41.69
N LEU A 655 -19.75 7.75 -42.04
CA LEU A 655 -21.05 8.40 -42.02
C LEU A 655 -22.01 7.81 -43.09
N THR A 656 -21.50 7.59 -44.29
CA THR A 656 -22.28 7.02 -45.40
C THR A 656 -22.74 5.61 -45.05
N LEU A 657 -21.82 4.74 -44.55
CA LEU A 657 -22.20 3.40 -44.14
C LEU A 657 -23.14 3.38 -42.93
N SER A 658 -23.00 4.34 -42.01
CA SER A 658 -23.92 4.49 -40.87
C SER A 658 -25.32 4.87 -41.32
N LEU A 659 -25.45 5.71 -42.36
CA LEU A 659 -26.75 6.07 -42.94
C LEU A 659 -27.36 4.88 -43.71
N CYS A 660 -26.53 4.14 -44.46
CA CYS A 660 -26.96 2.92 -45.15
C CYS A 660 -27.47 1.87 -44.15
N ALA A 661 -26.74 1.66 -43.08
CA ALA A 661 -27.16 0.76 -41.98
C ALA A 661 -28.48 1.23 -41.33
N HIS A 662 -28.64 2.55 -41.11
CA HIS A 662 -29.89 3.05 -40.58
C HIS A 662 -31.07 2.82 -41.55
N LEU A 663 -30.88 3.00 -42.85
CA LEU A 663 -31.88 2.68 -43.85
C LEU A 663 -32.26 1.21 -43.85
N THR A 664 -31.26 0.30 -43.90
CA THR A 664 -31.47 -1.15 -44.04
C THR A 664 -31.94 -1.84 -42.78
N ASP A 665 -31.53 -1.37 -41.60
CA ASP A 665 -31.83 -2.03 -40.33
C ASP A 665 -33.02 -1.42 -39.59
N SER A 666 -33.29 -0.10 -39.80
CA SER A 666 -34.36 0.59 -39.09
C SER A 666 -35.54 0.91 -40.02
N ILE A 667 -35.30 1.44 -41.24
CA ILE A 667 -36.37 1.98 -42.08
C ILE A 667 -36.99 0.92 -43.00
N LEU A 668 -36.17 0.16 -43.76
CA LEU A 668 -36.70 -0.84 -44.67
C LEU A 668 -37.54 -1.94 -43.98
N PRO A 669 -37.20 -2.45 -42.80
CA PRO A 669 -38.04 -3.41 -42.13
C PRO A 669 -39.41 -2.89 -41.67
N GLU A 670 -39.60 -1.59 -41.55
CA GLU A 670 -40.88 -0.94 -41.21
C GLU A 670 -41.90 -0.92 -42.37
N ILE A 671 -41.49 -1.22 -43.61
CA ILE A 671 -42.38 -1.37 -44.74
C ILE A 671 -43.34 -2.52 -44.44
N THR A 672 -44.65 -2.25 -44.44
CA THR A 672 -45.67 -3.24 -44.02
C THR A 672 -45.96 -4.28 -45.09
N ALA A 673 -45.91 -3.91 -46.37
CA ALA A 673 -46.13 -4.80 -47.51
C ALA A 673 -45.42 -4.25 -48.74
N LEU A 674 -44.80 -5.14 -49.52
CA LEU A 674 -44.07 -4.77 -50.72
C LEU A 674 -44.66 -5.48 -51.95
N THR A 675 -45.40 -4.76 -52.76
CA THR A 675 -45.95 -5.28 -54.01
C THR A 675 -44.88 -5.45 -55.10
N PRO A 676 -45.09 -6.22 -56.16
CA PRO A 676 -44.14 -6.34 -57.29
C PRO A 676 -43.77 -5.01 -57.96
N LEU A 677 -44.65 -4.03 -57.98
CA LEU A 677 -44.32 -2.69 -58.43
C LEU A 677 -43.53 -1.91 -57.44
N GLY A 678 -43.91 -1.96 -56.16
CA GLY A 678 -43.15 -1.37 -55.05
C GLY A 678 -41.75 -1.94 -54.97
N ALA A 679 -41.56 -3.25 -55.21
CA ALA A 679 -40.26 -3.89 -55.23
C ALA A 679 -39.33 -3.33 -56.34
N ARG A 680 -39.89 -3.10 -57.55
CA ARG A 680 -39.11 -2.48 -58.63
C ARG A 680 -38.73 -1.03 -58.29
N GLN A 681 -39.63 -0.26 -57.67
CA GLN A 681 -39.35 1.09 -57.21
C GLN A 681 -38.24 1.07 -56.15
N LEU A 682 -38.33 0.19 -55.15
CA LEU A 682 -37.31 0.05 -54.12
C LEU A 682 -35.97 -0.36 -54.72
N ALA A 683 -35.93 -1.30 -55.67
CA ALA A 683 -34.71 -1.68 -56.38
C ALA A 683 -34.07 -0.48 -57.12
N SER A 684 -34.89 0.34 -57.79
CA SER A 684 -34.41 1.57 -58.46
C SER A 684 -33.86 2.59 -57.45
N ASP A 685 -34.51 2.76 -56.29
CA ASP A 685 -34.08 3.63 -55.20
C ASP A 685 -32.73 3.16 -54.62
N LEU A 686 -32.61 1.87 -54.35
CA LEU A 686 -31.38 1.28 -53.86
C LEU A 686 -30.23 1.36 -54.86
N GLU A 687 -30.51 1.16 -56.16
CA GLU A 687 -29.50 1.31 -57.22
C GLU A 687 -29.01 2.75 -57.32
N TYR A 688 -29.95 3.73 -57.29
CA TYR A 688 -29.61 5.15 -57.32
C TYR A 688 -28.72 5.54 -56.11
N LEU A 689 -29.12 5.13 -54.90
CA LEU A 689 -28.34 5.41 -53.70
C LEU A 689 -26.98 4.70 -53.71
N SER A 690 -26.90 3.42 -54.16
CA SER A 690 -25.66 2.70 -54.33
C SER A 690 -24.67 3.40 -55.27
N ASN A 691 -25.17 3.96 -56.37
CA ASN A 691 -24.34 4.72 -57.30
C ASN A 691 -23.79 6.02 -56.65
N VAL A 692 -24.60 6.71 -55.84
CA VAL A 692 -24.17 7.91 -55.10
C VAL A 692 -23.13 7.54 -54.07
N VAL A 693 -23.33 6.46 -53.31
CA VAL A 693 -22.39 5.96 -52.29
C VAL A 693 -21.04 5.60 -52.92
N ARG A 694 -21.02 4.96 -54.10
CA ARG A 694 -19.77 4.67 -54.84
C ARG A 694 -19.03 5.93 -55.29
N THR A 695 -19.74 7.02 -55.62
CA THR A 695 -19.08 8.31 -55.94
C THR A 695 -18.36 8.91 -54.76
N LEU A 696 -18.75 8.55 -53.54
CA LEU A 696 -18.08 8.94 -52.31
C LEU A 696 -16.92 7.98 -51.93
N GLY A 697 -16.60 7.02 -52.81
CA GLY A 697 -15.49 6.05 -52.61
C GLY A 697 -15.82 4.91 -51.63
N VAL A 698 -17.12 4.63 -51.43
CA VAL A 698 -17.59 3.61 -50.48
C VAL A 698 -18.25 2.45 -51.23
N GLU A 699 -17.92 1.21 -50.86
CA GLU A 699 -18.61 0.03 -51.42
C GLU A 699 -19.93 -0.23 -50.67
N PRO A 700 -21.09 -0.20 -51.37
CA PRO A 700 -22.41 -0.32 -50.75
C PRO A 700 -22.88 -1.78 -50.63
N GLU A 701 -22.10 -2.67 -50.06
CA GLU A 701 -22.39 -4.12 -50.00
C GLU A 701 -23.79 -4.44 -49.45
N VAL A 702 -24.21 -3.77 -48.39
CA VAL A 702 -25.50 -4.00 -47.73
C VAL A 702 -26.64 -3.55 -48.63
N LEU A 703 -26.50 -2.40 -49.28
CA LEU A 703 -27.54 -1.89 -50.24
C LEU A 703 -27.66 -2.82 -51.45
N GLU A 704 -26.55 -3.30 -51.97
CA GLU A 704 -26.53 -4.25 -53.09
C GLU A 704 -27.15 -5.60 -52.69
N ALA A 705 -26.90 -6.11 -51.48
CA ALA A 705 -27.56 -7.31 -50.99
C ALA A 705 -29.07 -7.15 -50.92
N TRP A 706 -29.56 -5.99 -50.40
CA TRP A 706 -30.97 -5.67 -50.39
C TRP A 706 -31.55 -5.52 -51.83
N ARG A 707 -30.85 -4.85 -52.74
CA ARG A 707 -31.28 -4.69 -54.13
C ARG A 707 -31.47 -6.04 -54.80
N VAL A 708 -30.43 -6.92 -54.70
CA VAL A 708 -30.48 -8.26 -55.29
C VAL A 708 -31.63 -9.09 -54.68
N ALA A 709 -31.86 -9.01 -53.40
CA ALA A 709 -32.94 -9.74 -52.75
C ALA A 709 -34.35 -9.22 -53.18
N VAL A 710 -34.51 -7.93 -53.35
CA VAL A 710 -35.76 -7.27 -53.77
C VAL A 710 -36.11 -7.50 -55.24
N GLU A 711 -35.10 -7.63 -56.13
CA GLU A 711 -35.26 -7.91 -57.56
C GLU A 711 -35.74 -9.34 -57.85
N VAL A 712 -35.65 -10.25 -56.91
CA VAL A 712 -36.10 -11.65 -57.08
C VAL A 712 -37.60 -11.66 -57.41
N SER A 713 -37.97 -12.45 -58.45
CA SER A 713 -39.39 -12.63 -58.81
C SER A 713 -40.12 -13.47 -57.72
N ASP A 714 -41.46 -13.23 -57.60
CA ASP A 714 -42.25 -13.95 -56.59
C ASP A 714 -42.19 -15.48 -56.78
N GLU A 715 -42.14 -15.96 -58.02
CA GLU A 715 -42.05 -17.40 -58.32
C GLU A 715 -40.73 -17.99 -57.81
N GLU A 716 -39.62 -17.29 -58.05
CA GLU A 716 -38.27 -17.70 -57.61
C GLU A 716 -38.09 -17.52 -56.10
N GLY A 717 -38.62 -16.45 -55.54
CA GLY A 717 -38.57 -16.17 -54.11
C GLY A 717 -39.29 -17.25 -53.29
N ILE A 718 -40.51 -17.61 -53.66
CA ILE A 718 -41.27 -18.70 -53.04
C ILE A 718 -40.58 -20.04 -53.20
N ALA A 719 -39.94 -20.31 -54.35
CA ALA A 719 -39.19 -21.54 -54.61
C ALA A 719 -37.97 -21.63 -53.66
N ARG A 720 -37.17 -20.55 -53.50
CA ARG A 720 -36.00 -20.48 -52.58
C ARG A 720 -36.39 -20.67 -51.12
N VAL A 721 -37.51 -20.06 -50.70
CA VAL A 721 -38.04 -20.25 -49.32
C VAL A 721 -38.44 -21.71 -49.08
N LYS A 722 -39.08 -22.39 -50.06
CA LYS A 722 -39.49 -23.80 -49.98
C LYS A 722 -38.29 -24.80 -49.99
N GLU A 723 -37.18 -24.43 -50.64
CA GLU A 723 -35.96 -25.25 -50.71
C GLU A 723 -35.24 -25.35 -49.38
N GLY A 724 -35.47 -24.45 -48.42
CA GLY A 724 -34.96 -24.51 -47.03
C GLY A 724 -33.44 -24.47 -46.93
N LYS A 725 -32.68 -24.00 -47.95
CA LYS A 725 -31.24 -23.74 -47.84
C LYS A 725 -30.97 -22.57 -46.92
N GLU A 726 -29.76 -22.49 -46.35
CA GLU A 726 -29.31 -21.31 -45.59
C GLU A 726 -29.64 -20.04 -46.37
N LEU A 727 -30.66 -19.34 -45.91
CA LEU A 727 -31.12 -18.09 -46.51
C LEU A 727 -30.37 -16.94 -45.84
N ASP A 728 -29.87 -16.02 -46.64
CA ASP A 728 -29.24 -14.81 -46.14
C ASP A 728 -30.27 -13.98 -45.34
N GLU A 729 -29.82 -13.37 -44.22
CA GLU A 729 -30.66 -12.56 -43.33
C GLU A 729 -31.46 -11.49 -44.08
N VAL A 730 -30.81 -10.83 -45.04
CA VAL A 730 -31.45 -9.82 -45.89
C VAL A 730 -32.56 -10.45 -46.71
N PHE A 731 -32.32 -11.63 -47.30
CA PHE A 731 -33.35 -12.32 -48.09
C PHE A 731 -34.57 -12.71 -47.25
N VAL A 732 -34.37 -13.14 -46.00
CA VAL A 732 -35.46 -13.47 -45.08
C VAL A 732 -36.30 -12.24 -44.75
N LYS A 733 -35.67 -11.06 -44.49
CA LYS A 733 -36.35 -9.80 -44.28
C LYS A 733 -37.22 -9.42 -45.53
N VAL A 734 -36.66 -9.50 -46.71
CA VAL A 734 -37.38 -9.22 -47.96
C VAL A 734 -38.52 -10.24 -48.21
N ALA A 735 -38.30 -11.54 -47.94
CA ALA A 735 -39.32 -12.58 -48.07
C ALA A 735 -40.53 -12.31 -47.17
N THR A 736 -40.30 -11.77 -45.98
CA THR A 736 -41.35 -11.37 -45.05
C THR A 736 -42.15 -10.17 -45.60
N LEU A 737 -41.46 -9.14 -46.11
CA LEU A 737 -42.09 -7.94 -46.72
C LEU A 737 -42.89 -8.27 -47.97
N ARG A 738 -42.46 -9.27 -48.76
CA ARG A 738 -43.15 -9.75 -49.98
C ARG A 738 -44.23 -10.77 -49.68
N GLY A 739 -44.36 -11.23 -48.42
CA GLY A 739 -45.34 -12.27 -48.06
C GLY A 739 -45.01 -13.66 -48.59
N TRP A 740 -43.76 -13.97 -48.91
CA TRP A 740 -43.33 -15.31 -49.37
C TRP A 740 -43.22 -16.32 -48.23
N VAL A 741 -43.05 -15.82 -47.00
CA VAL A 741 -43.12 -16.59 -45.78
C VAL A 741 -44.43 -16.29 -45.10
N GLU A 742 -45.32 -17.29 -44.94
CA GLU A 742 -46.51 -17.11 -44.08
C GLU A 742 -46.06 -16.80 -42.67
N ALA A 743 -46.52 -15.64 -42.13
CA ALA A 743 -46.14 -15.13 -40.82
C ALA A 743 -46.46 -16.09 -39.67
#